data_0817f1ebae8e40de587fae4edd982c50
#
_entry.id   0817f1ebae8e40de587fae4edd982c50
#
_cell.length_a   1.000
_cell.length_b   1.000
_cell.length_c   1.000
_cell.angle_alpha   90.00
_cell.angle_beta   90.00
_cell.angle_gamma   90.00
#
_symmetry.space_group_name_H-M   'P 1'
#
loop_
_entity.id
_entity.type
_entity.pdbx_description
1 polymer ?
#
loop_
_entity_poly.entity_id
_entity_poly.type
_entity_poly.pdbx_seq_one_letter_code
_entity_poly.pdbx_strand_id
1 'polypeptide(L)'
;MPHRLGPVTRPRWWGELLGGLVLFGVYLLIEAKPLPSREARALDHGDAILAFERFLHLDFELPMNTWLAGQGWLRTAANYEYAITYIASALILLVWVYARHPGQYRQVRNSFAWVNLLALACFWLFPVAPPRMLAGAGFVDTVRLGHTWGSWGSPMVENANQLAAMPSLHVGWALWVSVVLARISGGRVVQAVSAVHVLVTLAVILATGNHYWLDAAGAVVVVWAAVMIADVARRDSDRIPASDAFFLHVETPAAPQHVGGLIMLDTSKAGTVPTAELARAKIAAKLAGRPEFRKKLAPPTRWRPWRWVEHTDLDWNWHVPAFDLSRDGRPGGMSALHALVADLAGQQLPRDRPLWRFCVVTGVEEDTAAVVSLVHHSVADGIGTINLMLDLFDSPDLTSALGEVRRPGRLKQLAAGVAGIAQLATDARPEGQLVTSGTASRAFSSLQLDLDDVREIARRRDARVTDVLLAGTAAAVRRLATGPLPSKLLASVPLMAAEPRAGMAGNVTAAVMVEVPLGDMPETERLAAVAKASARLRTGTRAIASRFVQHTVANLMPPWFHSWFARTVYGGRFFNGTVSNMPGATWQVVAFGDFPLRTAFPIIPIAPGTPFVVGVLGWHGSFSMTVATDPAFVADADAFLGEFRKTLDEYRR
;
A
#
# COMPACT_ATOMS: atom_id res chain seq x y z
N MET A 1 -25.43 5.14 23.47
CA MET A 1 -26.22 5.90 22.49
C MET A 1 -25.41 5.94 21.20
N PRO A 2 -25.94 5.48 20.07
CA PRO A 2 -25.20 5.55 18.82
C PRO A 2 -25.07 7.02 18.41
N HIS A 3 -23.85 7.51 18.25
CA HIS A 3 -23.60 8.80 17.62
C HIS A 3 -24.16 8.73 16.20
N ARG A 4 -25.34 9.31 15.99
CA ARG A 4 -25.91 9.57 14.68
C ARG A 4 -24.88 10.45 13.94
N LEU A 5 -24.29 9.92 12.90
CA LEU A 5 -23.60 10.73 11.90
C LEU A 5 -24.55 11.84 11.49
N GLY A 6 -24.18 13.09 11.70
CA GLY A 6 -24.99 14.23 11.36
C GLY A 6 -25.44 14.16 9.89
N PRO A 7 -26.59 14.75 9.52
CA PRO A 7 -27.11 14.70 8.16
C PRO A 7 -26.05 15.18 7.19
N VAL A 8 -25.77 14.38 6.13
CA VAL A 8 -24.86 14.75 5.05
C VAL A 8 -25.36 16.06 4.44
N THR A 9 -24.74 17.18 4.82
CA THR A 9 -25.15 18.50 4.34
C THR A 9 -24.78 18.63 2.87
N ARG A 10 -25.77 18.76 2.00
CA ARG A 10 -25.57 19.11 0.58
C ARG A 10 -24.92 20.50 0.50
N PRO A 11 -23.92 20.69 -0.37
CA PRO A 11 -23.43 22.04 -0.66
C PRO A 11 -24.59 22.91 -1.18
N ARG A 12 -24.49 24.22 -1.00
CA ARG A 12 -25.52 25.15 -1.53
C ARG A 12 -25.41 25.15 -3.06
N TRP A 13 -26.50 24.84 -3.75
CA TRP A 13 -26.53 24.69 -5.21
C TRP A 13 -26.01 25.92 -5.97
N TRP A 14 -26.29 27.13 -5.46
CA TRP A 14 -25.81 28.38 -6.07
C TRP A 14 -24.25 28.53 -5.95
N GLY A 15 -23.65 28.03 -4.87
CA GLY A 15 -22.19 28.01 -4.72
C GLY A 15 -21.53 27.05 -5.71
N GLU A 16 -22.18 25.93 -6.02
CA GLU A 16 -21.73 24.98 -7.03
C GLU A 16 -21.82 25.59 -8.44
N LEU A 17 -22.91 26.29 -8.74
CA LEU A 17 -23.10 27.02 -10.00
C LEU A 17 -22.05 28.12 -10.15
N LEU A 18 -21.80 28.91 -9.10
CA LEU A 18 -20.78 29.95 -9.11
C LEU A 18 -19.38 29.36 -9.33
N GLY A 19 -19.04 28.25 -8.65
CA GLY A 19 -17.77 27.55 -8.87
C GLY A 19 -17.59 27.06 -10.31
N GLY A 20 -18.65 26.54 -10.91
CA GLY A 20 -18.68 26.14 -12.32
C GLY A 20 -18.48 27.34 -13.27
N LEU A 21 -19.18 28.47 -13.00
CA LEU A 21 -19.02 29.70 -13.79
C LEU A 21 -17.61 30.30 -13.68
N VAL A 22 -17.00 30.26 -12.48
CA VAL A 22 -15.60 30.70 -12.30
C VAL A 22 -14.65 29.82 -13.12
N LEU A 23 -14.80 28.50 -13.07
CA LEU A 23 -13.99 27.58 -13.86
C LEU A 23 -14.16 27.83 -15.37
N PHE A 24 -15.39 28.02 -15.80
CA PHE A 24 -15.69 28.38 -17.19
C PHE A 24 -15.11 29.76 -17.57
N GLY A 25 -15.15 30.74 -16.68
CA GLY A 25 -14.51 32.05 -16.89
C GLY A 25 -12.99 31.95 -17.03
N VAL A 26 -12.33 31.09 -16.24
CA VAL A 26 -10.88 30.81 -16.40
C VAL A 26 -10.61 30.17 -17.75
N TYR A 27 -11.44 29.22 -18.19
CA TYR A 27 -11.38 28.64 -19.53
C TYR A 27 -11.45 29.73 -20.61
N LEU A 28 -12.44 30.61 -20.57
CA LEU A 28 -12.57 31.72 -21.53
C LEU A 28 -11.40 32.71 -21.51
N LEU A 29 -10.81 32.99 -20.33
CA LEU A 29 -9.63 33.86 -20.22
C LEU A 29 -8.39 33.26 -20.88
N ILE A 30 -8.19 31.95 -20.75
CA ILE A 30 -7.08 31.24 -21.39
C ILE A 30 -7.27 31.22 -22.92
N GLU A 31 -8.52 31.21 -23.39
CA GLU A 31 -8.89 31.18 -24.81
C GLU A 31 -8.83 32.54 -25.49
N ALA A 32 -8.97 33.64 -24.75
CA ALA A 32 -9.07 34.98 -25.31
C ALA A 32 -7.81 35.34 -26.14
N LYS A 33 -7.95 35.25 -27.47
CA LYS A 33 -7.02 35.61 -28.54
C LYS A 33 -5.61 34.97 -28.43
N PRO A 34 -5.35 33.91 -29.17
CA PRO A 34 -3.99 33.36 -29.26
C PRO A 34 -3.07 34.40 -29.88
N LEU A 35 -1.93 34.68 -29.22
CA LEU A 35 -0.84 35.43 -29.86
C LEU A 35 -0.37 34.65 -31.08
N PRO A 36 0.03 35.33 -32.19
CA PRO A 36 0.51 34.66 -33.43
C PRO A 36 1.64 33.64 -33.17
N SER A 37 2.51 33.95 -32.19
CA SER A 37 3.57 33.04 -31.75
C SER A 37 3.04 31.75 -31.06
N ARG A 38 1.84 31.78 -30.52
CA ARG A 38 1.19 30.61 -29.89
C ARG A 38 0.54 29.71 -30.94
N GLU A 39 -0.04 30.31 -31.98
CA GLU A 39 -0.61 29.57 -33.09
C GLU A 39 0.48 28.81 -33.87
N ALA A 40 1.59 29.46 -34.21
CA ALA A 40 2.72 28.81 -34.84
C ALA A 40 3.25 27.62 -34.05
N ARG A 41 3.46 27.79 -32.73
CA ARG A 41 3.88 26.68 -31.85
C ARG A 41 2.85 25.55 -31.78
N ALA A 42 1.56 25.87 -31.81
CA ALA A 42 0.52 24.86 -31.78
C ALA A 42 0.49 24.02 -33.08
N LEU A 43 0.77 24.64 -34.22
CA LEU A 43 0.91 23.95 -35.51
C LEU A 43 2.17 23.06 -35.49
N ASP A 44 3.32 23.59 -35.04
CA ASP A 44 4.56 22.80 -34.92
C ASP A 44 4.37 21.58 -34.00
N HIS A 45 3.66 21.72 -32.87
CA HIS A 45 3.36 20.61 -31.98
C HIS A 45 2.39 19.61 -32.64
N GLY A 46 1.40 20.09 -33.40
CA GLY A 46 0.49 19.24 -34.16
C GLY A 46 1.22 18.41 -35.20
N ASP A 47 2.10 19.04 -35.99
CA ASP A 47 2.94 18.35 -36.99
C ASP A 47 3.85 17.31 -36.34
N ALA A 48 4.46 17.63 -35.18
CA ALA A 48 5.32 16.70 -34.45
C ALA A 48 4.53 15.47 -33.95
N ILE A 49 3.30 15.67 -33.41
CA ILE A 49 2.43 14.58 -32.96
C ILE A 49 2.05 13.69 -34.16
N LEU A 50 1.59 14.27 -35.28
CA LEU A 50 1.22 13.51 -36.46
C LEU A 50 2.42 12.75 -37.04
N ALA A 51 3.61 13.35 -37.05
CA ALA A 51 4.84 12.69 -37.48
C ALA A 51 5.18 11.50 -36.56
N PHE A 52 4.99 11.63 -35.24
CA PHE A 52 5.21 10.55 -34.28
C PHE A 52 4.20 9.41 -34.47
N GLU A 53 2.92 9.72 -34.69
CA GLU A 53 1.90 8.71 -34.95
C GLU A 53 2.17 7.95 -36.26
N ARG A 54 2.60 8.64 -37.29
CA ARG A 54 3.07 8.03 -38.56
C ARG A 54 4.30 7.14 -38.38
N PHE A 55 5.26 7.58 -37.56
CA PHE A 55 6.43 6.76 -37.22
C PHE A 55 6.04 5.44 -36.52
N LEU A 56 5.00 5.48 -35.70
CA LEU A 56 4.45 4.29 -35.02
C LEU A 56 3.49 3.48 -35.92
N HIS A 57 3.20 3.91 -37.13
CA HIS A 57 2.17 3.34 -38.01
C HIS A 57 0.76 3.31 -37.38
N LEU A 58 0.43 4.34 -36.60
CA LEU A 58 -0.83 4.46 -35.86
C LEU A 58 -1.64 5.70 -36.30
N ASP A 59 -1.40 6.21 -37.52
CA ASP A 59 -2.06 7.39 -38.11
C ASP A 59 -3.36 7.02 -38.84
N PHE A 60 -4.25 6.31 -38.16
CA PHE A 60 -5.53 5.83 -38.71
C PHE A 60 -6.62 6.89 -38.77
N GLU A 61 -6.39 8.09 -38.24
CA GLU A 61 -7.36 9.20 -38.21
C GLU A 61 -7.67 9.72 -39.60
N LEU A 62 -6.67 9.83 -40.46
CA LEU A 62 -6.85 10.34 -41.84
C LEU A 62 -7.80 9.47 -42.67
N PRO A 63 -7.65 8.14 -42.73
CA PRO A 63 -8.63 7.27 -43.38
C PRO A 63 -10.04 7.39 -42.78
N MET A 64 -10.16 7.49 -41.47
CA MET A 64 -11.46 7.66 -40.78
C MET A 64 -12.11 9.00 -41.15
N ASN A 65 -11.33 10.08 -41.17
CA ASN A 65 -11.79 11.41 -41.51
C ASN A 65 -12.26 11.50 -42.97
N THR A 66 -11.46 10.99 -43.88
CA THR A 66 -11.79 10.98 -45.33
C THR A 66 -13.07 10.18 -45.59
N TRP A 67 -13.21 9.01 -44.92
CA TRP A 67 -14.41 8.19 -45.05
C TRP A 67 -15.64 8.93 -44.52
N LEU A 68 -15.56 9.50 -43.27
CA LEU A 68 -16.67 10.23 -42.66
C LEU A 68 -17.09 11.46 -43.46
N ALA A 69 -16.13 12.18 -44.07
CA ALA A 69 -16.42 13.36 -44.89
C ALA A 69 -17.36 13.03 -46.08
N GLY A 70 -17.27 11.81 -46.63
CA GLY A 70 -18.16 11.31 -47.67
C GLY A 70 -19.56 10.89 -47.18
N GLN A 71 -19.81 10.75 -45.86
CA GLN A 71 -21.06 10.22 -45.29
C GLN A 71 -21.95 11.34 -44.77
N GLY A 72 -22.80 11.95 -45.59
CA GLY A 72 -23.54 13.17 -45.28
C GLY A 72 -24.29 13.19 -43.94
N TRP A 73 -25.20 12.23 -43.69
CA TRP A 73 -25.97 12.19 -42.43
C TRP A 73 -25.13 11.80 -41.23
N LEU A 74 -24.21 10.84 -41.40
CA LEU A 74 -23.36 10.35 -40.31
C LEU A 74 -22.36 11.45 -39.88
N ARG A 75 -21.80 12.20 -40.82
CA ARG A 75 -20.98 13.38 -40.55
C ARG A 75 -21.71 14.40 -39.67
N THR A 76 -22.97 14.71 -40.05
CA THR A 76 -23.80 15.63 -39.27
C THR A 76 -24.05 15.09 -37.86
N ALA A 77 -24.39 13.82 -37.72
CA ALA A 77 -24.58 13.17 -36.42
C ALA A 77 -23.27 13.18 -35.56
N ALA A 78 -22.14 12.88 -36.19
CA ALA A 78 -20.84 12.92 -35.52
C ALA A 78 -20.45 14.33 -35.06
N ASN A 79 -20.74 15.35 -35.84
CA ASN A 79 -20.48 16.74 -35.46
C ASN A 79 -21.35 17.18 -34.26
N TYR A 80 -22.62 16.75 -34.16
CA TYR A 80 -23.47 17.02 -32.99
C TYR A 80 -23.06 16.21 -31.77
N GLU A 81 -22.66 14.95 -31.96
CA GLU A 81 -22.06 14.15 -30.86
C GLU A 81 -20.85 14.87 -30.29
N TYR A 82 -19.92 15.29 -31.14
CA TYR A 82 -18.75 16.08 -30.78
C TYR A 82 -19.11 17.36 -30.02
N ALA A 83 -20.13 18.10 -30.45
CA ALA A 83 -20.48 19.39 -29.84
C ALA A 83 -21.21 19.28 -28.51
N ILE A 84 -22.01 18.22 -28.27
CA ILE A 84 -23.02 18.23 -27.21
C ILE A 84 -22.86 17.10 -26.20
N THR A 85 -22.56 15.87 -26.66
CA THR A 85 -22.80 14.66 -25.88
C THR A 85 -21.91 14.56 -24.64
N TYR A 86 -20.64 14.93 -24.76
CA TYR A 86 -19.70 14.88 -23.62
C TYR A 86 -20.05 15.90 -22.54
N ILE A 87 -20.51 17.11 -22.92
CA ILE A 87 -20.95 18.15 -21.98
C ILE A 87 -22.22 17.69 -21.27
N ALA A 88 -23.20 17.26 -22.05
CA ALA A 88 -24.51 16.84 -21.52
C ALA A 88 -24.35 15.67 -20.54
N SER A 89 -23.58 14.64 -20.91
CA SER A 89 -23.36 13.47 -20.07
C SER A 89 -22.68 13.83 -18.73
N ALA A 90 -21.69 14.71 -18.74
CA ALA A 90 -20.98 15.16 -17.53
C ALA A 90 -21.89 16.00 -16.62
N LEU A 91 -22.65 16.95 -17.18
CA LEU A 91 -23.58 17.79 -16.40
C LEU A 91 -24.73 16.97 -15.82
N ILE A 92 -25.32 16.08 -16.62
CA ILE A 92 -26.38 15.17 -16.15
C ILE A 92 -25.86 14.31 -15.00
N LEU A 93 -24.65 13.77 -15.11
CA LEU A 93 -24.03 12.98 -14.05
C LEU A 93 -23.81 13.81 -12.78
N LEU A 94 -23.30 15.03 -12.88
CA LEU A 94 -23.11 15.92 -11.72
C LEU A 94 -24.43 16.21 -11.00
N VAL A 95 -25.50 16.53 -11.75
CA VAL A 95 -26.83 16.77 -11.20
C VAL A 95 -27.38 15.51 -10.55
N TRP A 96 -27.25 14.36 -11.19
CA TRP A 96 -27.72 13.09 -10.65
C TRP A 96 -26.99 12.71 -9.36
N VAL A 97 -25.66 12.86 -9.31
CA VAL A 97 -24.87 12.59 -8.09
C VAL A 97 -25.23 13.58 -6.98
N TYR A 98 -25.42 14.86 -7.29
CA TYR A 98 -25.88 15.86 -6.32
C TYR A 98 -27.25 15.48 -5.71
N ALA A 99 -28.17 15.01 -6.53
CA ALA A 99 -29.53 14.67 -6.12
C ALA A 99 -29.62 13.33 -5.36
N ARG A 100 -28.90 12.29 -5.84
CA ARG A 100 -29.07 10.91 -5.38
C ARG A 100 -27.93 10.39 -4.51
N HIS A 101 -26.73 10.98 -4.62
CA HIS A 101 -25.51 10.52 -3.91
C HIS A 101 -24.78 11.67 -3.21
N PRO A 102 -25.44 12.45 -2.32
CA PRO A 102 -24.87 13.67 -1.73
C PRO A 102 -23.57 13.42 -0.95
N GLY A 103 -23.40 12.24 -0.36
CA GLY A 103 -22.17 11.84 0.34
C GLY A 103 -20.93 11.70 -0.56
N GLN A 104 -21.13 11.48 -1.86
CA GLN A 104 -20.05 11.33 -2.84
C GLN A 104 -19.88 12.58 -3.72
N TYR A 105 -20.84 13.50 -3.69
CA TYR A 105 -20.90 14.64 -4.60
C TYR A 105 -19.64 15.50 -4.57
N ARG A 106 -19.16 15.88 -3.38
CA ARG A 106 -17.95 16.73 -3.25
C ARG A 106 -16.73 16.11 -3.91
N GLN A 107 -16.56 14.80 -3.79
CA GLN A 107 -15.44 14.07 -4.40
C GLN A 107 -15.58 14.04 -5.92
N VAL A 108 -16.77 13.73 -6.42
CA VAL A 108 -17.08 13.70 -7.87
C VAL A 108 -16.88 15.09 -8.48
N ARG A 109 -17.44 16.15 -7.88
CA ARG A 109 -17.21 17.54 -8.30
C ARG A 109 -15.71 17.92 -8.30
N ASN A 110 -14.99 17.60 -7.23
CA ASN A 110 -13.56 17.93 -7.14
C ASN A 110 -12.76 17.22 -8.21
N SER A 111 -13.05 15.94 -8.49
CA SER A 111 -12.37 15.23 -9.58
C SER A 111 -12.66 15.86 -10.93
N PHE A 112 -13.92 16.31 -11.19
CA PHE A 112 -14.28 17.04 -12.40
C PHE A 112 -13.53 18.37 -12.51
N ALA A 113 -13.47 19.13 -11.43
CA ALA A 113 -12.71 20.38 -11.39
C ALA A 113 -11.22 20.15 -11.71
N TRP A 114 -10.61 19.10 -11.14
CA TRP A 114 -9.23 18.77 -11.43
C TRP A 114 -8.99 18.29 -12.87
N VAL A 115 -9.93 17.56 -13.50
CA VAL A 115 -9.83 17.22 -14.94
C VAL A 115 -9.70 18.50 -15.75
N ASN A 116 -10.56 19.49 -15.50
CA ASN A 116 -10.53 20.75 -16.23
C ASN A 116 -9.28 21.59 -15.94
N LEU A 117 -8.90 21.74 -14.66
CA LEU A 117 -7.71 22.52 -14.28
C LEU A 117 -6.42 21.94 -14.86
N LEU A 118 -6.25 20.62 -14.86
CA LEU A 118 -5.09 19.97 -15.43
C LEU A 118 -5.07 20.09 -16.96
N ALA A 119 -6.23 19.93 -17.61
CA ALA A 119 -6.33 20.13 -19.05
C ALA A 119 -6.02 21.58 -19.45
N LEU A 120 -6.56 22.57 -18.71
CA LEU A 120 -6.25 23.98 -18.93
C LEU A 120 -4.77 24.30 -18.76
N ALA A 121 -4.11 23.69 -17.77
CA ALA A 121 -2.67 23.81 -17.59
C ALA A 121 -1.90 23.23 -18.80
N CYS A 122 -2.34 22.08 -19.33
CA CYS A 122 -1.74 21.52 -20.54
C CYS A 122 -1.97 22.43 -21.75
N PHE A 123 -3.17 22.93 -21.97
CA PHE A 123 -3.47 23.86 -23.07
C PHE A 123 -2.63 25.13 -22.99
N TRP A 124 -2.40 25.63 -21.78
CA TRP A 124 -1.56 26.82 -21.58
C TRP A 124 -0.09 26.55 -21.87
N LEU A 125 0.45 25.44 -21.35
CA LEU A 125 1.88 25.12 -21.45
C LEU A 125 2.27 24.51 -22.78
N PHE A 126 1.36 23.72 -23.39
CA PHE A 126 1.62 22.94 -24.60
C PHE A 126 0.40 23.02 -25.54
N PRO A 127 0.18 24.18 -26.21
CA PRO A 127 -0.90 24.31 -27.18
C PRO A 127 -0.67 23.39 -28.37
N VAL A 128 -1.73 22.72 -28.86
CA VAL A 128 -1.67 21.78 -29.97
C VAL A 128 -2.80 22.09 -30.95
N ALA A 129 -2.48 22.28 -32.21
CA ALA A 129 -3.45 22.42 -33.29
C ALA A 129 -3.99 21.04 -33.70
N PRO A 130 -5.32 20.91 -33.91
CA PRO A 130 -5.91 19.64 -34.35
C PRO A 130 -5.52 19.29 -35.80
N PRO A 131 -5.61 17.98 -36.17
CA PRO A 131 -5.19 17.52 -37.51
C PRO A 131 -5.80 18.30 -38.68
N ARG A 132 -7.07 18.71 -38.59
CA ARG A 132 -7.78 19.47 -39.61
C ARG A 132 -7.21 20.87 -39.88
N MET A 133 -6.37 21.40 -39.00
CA MET A 133 -5.71 22.70 -39.16
C MET A 133 -4.33 22.59 -39.79
N LEU A 134 -3.76 21.39 -39.92
CA LEU A 134 -2.43 21.20 -40.51
C LEU A 134 -2.48 21.29 -42.04
N ALA A 135 -1.80 22.27 -42.57
CA ALA A 135 -1.73 22.48 -44.03
C ALA A 135 -1.05 21.29 -44.72
N GLY A 136 -1.69 20.74 -45.74
CA GLY A 136 -1.11 19.63 -46.53
C GLY A 136 -1.23 18.25 -45.86
N ALA A 137 -1.78 18.12 -44.68
CA ALA A 137 -1.96 16.82 -44.00
C ALA A 137 -3.13 15.99 -44.58
N GLY A 138 -4.00 16.60 -45.39
CA GLY A 138 -5.10 15.92 -46.11
C GLY A 138 -6.39 15.75 -45.30
N PHE A 139 -6.48 16.28 -44.09
CA PHE A 139 -7.70 16.23 -43.28
C PHE A 139 -8.77 17.21 -43.77
N VAL A 140 -10.02 16.75 -43.68
CA VAL A 140 -11.22 17.55 -44.02
C VAL A 140 -11.85 18.08 -42.73
N ASP A 141 -12.10 19.39 -42.67
CA ASP A 141 -12.91 19.99 -41.58
C ASP A 141 -14.38 19.62 -41.79
N THR A 142 -14.83 18.58 -41.07
CA THR A 142 -16.16 18.02 -41.20
C THR A 142 -17.25 18.97 -40.71
N VAL A 143 -16.92 19.90 -39.79
CA VAL A 143 -17.84 20.89 -39.23
C VAL A 143 -18.13 21.98 -40.26
N ARG A 144 -17.09 22.52 -40.91
CA ARG A 144 -17.23 23.48 -42.01
C ARG A 144 -17.96 22.86 -43.19
N LEU A 145 -17.59 21.63 -43.58
CA LEU A 145 -18.24 20.91 -44.66
C LEU A 145 -19.72 20.60 -44.38
N GLY A 146 -20.06 20.35 -43.10
CA GLY A 146 -21.43 20.00 -42.68
C GLY A 146 -22.31 21.19 -42.30
N HIS A 147 -21.77 22.42 -42.26
CA HIS A 147 -22.45 23.63 -41.75
C HIS A 147 -23.17 23.40 -40.43
N THR A 148 -22.53 22.70 -39.50
CA THR A 148 -23.15 22.23 -38.25
C THR A 148 -23.28 23.39 -37.27
N TRP A 149 -24.50 23.67 -36.78
CA TRP A 149 -24.75 24.70 -35.80
C TRP A 149 -24.21 24.31 -34.41
N GLY A 150 -23.71 25.31 -33.65
CA GLY A 150 -23.16 25.07 -32.30
C GLY A 150 -21.68 24.71 -32.25
N SER A 151 -20.98 24.74 -33.37
CA SER A 151 -19.53 24.54 -33.49
C SER A 151 -18.83 25.79 -34.04
N TRP A 152 -17.50 25.78 -34.24
CA TRP A 152 -16.70 26.93 -34.69
C TRP A 152 -17.13 27.54 -36.05
N GLY A 153 -18.10 26.98 -36.70
CA GLY A 153 -18.77 27.58 -37.85
C GLY A 153 -20.01 28.40 -37.48
N SER A 154 -20.31 28.64 -36.20
CA SER A 154 -21.47 29.42 -35.77
C SER A 154 -21.04 30.64 -34.95
N PRO A 155 -21.82 31.76 -34.99
CA PRO A 155 -21.47 33.01 -34.30
C PRO A 155 -21.26 32.86 -32.79
N MET A 156 -21.89 31.86 -32.14
CA MET A 156 -21.75 31.62 -30.71
C MET A 156 -20.41 31.01 -30.32
N VAL A 157 -19.66 30.39 -31.25
CA VAL A 157 -18.43 29.62 -30.99
C VAL A 157 -17.31 30.01 -31.95
N GLU A 158 -17.45 31.15 -32.64
CA GLU A 158 -16.48 31.68 -33.58
C GLU A 158 -15.10 31.95 -32.96
N ASN A 159 -15.08 32.18 -31.64
CA ASN A 159 -13.87 32.40 -30.86
C ASN A 159 -13.47 31.17 -29.99
N ALA A 160 -14.00 29.98 -30.24
CA ALA A 160 -13.60 28.79 -29.48
C ALA A 160 -12.11 28.48 -29.70
N ASN A 161 -11.42 28.09 -28.64
CA ASN A 161 -10.01 27.73 -28.73
C ASN A 161 -9.79 26.48 -29.58
N GLN A 162 -9.36 26.70 -30.79
CA GLN A 162 -9.05 25.61 -31.71
C GLN A 162 -7.66 24.98 -31.46
N LEU A 163 -6.84 25.55 -30.54
CA LEU A 163 -5.47 25.13 -30.27
C LEU A 163 -5.38 24.25 -28.98
N ALA A 164 -6.49 23.67 -28.57
CA ALA A 164 -6.63 22.87 -27.36
C ALA A 164 -6.87 21.38 -27.66
N ALA A 165 -6.10 20.82 -28.62
CA ALA A 165 -6.29 19.42 -28.99
C ALA A 165 -5.82 18.46 -27.89
N MET A 166 -4.69 18.71 -27.23
CA MET A 166 -4.08 17.81 -26.26
C MET A 166 -4.04 18.39 -24.84
N PRO A 167 -4.60 17.67 -23.85
CA PRO A 167 -5.36 16.42 -23.90
C PRO A 167 -6.81 16.63 -24.37
N SER A 168 -7.43 15.64 -25.00
CA SER A 168 -8.82 15.74 -25.43
C SER A 168 -9.78 15.82 -24.24
N LEU A 169 -10.47 16.97 -24.05
CA LEU A 169 -11.52 17.10 -23.03
C LEU A 169 -12.76 16.28 -23.38
N HIS A 170 -13.05 16.02 -24.65
CA HIS A 170 -14.17 15.20 -25.08
C HIS A 170 -14.05 13.78 -24.52
N VAL A 171 -12.92 13.11 -24.80
CA VAL A 171 -12.63 11.80 -24.22
C VAL A 171 -12.43 11.89 -22.72
N GLY A 172 -11.81 12.96 -22.22
CA GLY A 172 -11.61 13.18 -20.79
C GLY A 172 -12.91 13.20 -19.99
N TRP A 173 -13.91 13.94 -20.45
CA TRP A 173 -15.22 14.00 -19.75
C TRP A 173 -16.01 12.71 -19.92
N ALA A 174 -16.04 12.11 -21.11
CA ALA A 174 -16.69 10.81 -21.33
C ALA A 174 -16.07 9.71 -20.46
N LEU A 175 -14.73 9.64 -20.38
CA LEU A 175 -13.99 8.70 -19.53
C LEU A 175 -14.24 8.97 -18.05
N TRP A 176 -14.24 10.25 -17.63
CA TRP A 176 -14.57 10.63 -16.26
C TRP A 176 -15.98 10.19 -15.87
N VAL A 177 -16.97 10.37 -16.76
CA VAL A 177 -18.34 9.87 -16.56
C VAL A 177 -18.33 8.35 -16.35
N SER A 178 -17.63 7.61 -17.19
CA SER A 178 -17.53 6.16 -17.08
C SER A 178 -16.87 5.72 -15.76
N VAL A 179 -15.79 6.37 -15.36
CA VAL A 179 -15.07 6.10 -14.09
C VAL A 179 -15.97 6.39 -12.88
N VAL A 180 -16.71 7.51 -12.88
CA VAL A 180 -17.62 7.87 -11.79
C VAL A 180 -18.79 6.88 -11.70
N LEU A 181 -19.40 6.52 -12.83
CA LEU A 181 -20.47 5.51 -12.88
C LEU A 181 -19.98 4.14 -12.39
N ALA A 182 -18.80 3.72 -12.78
CA ALA A 182 -18.20 2.47 -12.29
C ALA A 182 -17.96 2.46 -10.77
N ARG A 183 -17.71 3.63 -10.18
CA ARG A 183 -17.55 3.78 -8.72
C ARG A 183 -18.87 3.81 -7.94
N ILE A 184 -19.93 4.32 -8.55
CA ILE A 184 -21.24 4.50 -7.89
C ILE A 184 -22.15 3.31 -8.13
N SER A 185 -22.15 2.76 -9.35
CA SER A 185 -23.03 1.67 -9.78
C SER A 185 -22.25 0.39 -10.05
N GLY A 186 -22.67 -0.71 -9.41
CA GLY A 186 -22.17 -2.06 -9.72
C GLY A 186 -22.81 -2.71 -10.96
N GLY A 187 -23.76 -2.05 -11.62
CA GLY A 187 -24.55 -2.61 -12.73
C GLY A 187 -23.72 -2.79 -14.00
N ARG A 188 -23.59 -4.02 -14.50
CA ARG A 188 -22.86 -4.32 -15.73
C ARG A 188 -23.37 -3.59 -16.96
N VAL A 189 -24.70 -3.38 -17.06
CA VAL A 189 -25.30 -2.65 -18.17
C VAL A 189 -24.86 -1.18 -18.16
N VAL A 190 -24.87 -0.52 -16.99
CA VAL A 190 -24.42 0.88 -16.85
C VAL A 190 -22.95 1.00 -17.25
N GLN A 191 -22.12 0.06 -16.85
CA GLN A 191 -20.72 0.04 -17.21
C GLN A 191 -20.50 -0.18 -18.71
N ALA A 192 -21.27 -1.09 -19.32
CA ALA A 192 -21.19 -1.33 -20.76
C ALA A 192 -21.64 -0.09 -21.56
N VAL A 193 -22.75 0.53 -21.21
CA VAL A 193 -23.25 1.74 -21.89
C VAL A 193 -22.26 2.89 -21.76
N SER A 194 -21.68 3.11 -20.57
CA SER A 194 -20.69 4.17 -20.39
C SER A 194 -19.38 3.89 -21.13
N ALA A 195 -18.95 2.64 -21.24
CA ALA A 195 -17.80 2.26 -22.05
C ALA A 195 -18.06 2.49 -23.55
N VAL A 196 -19.24 2.12 -24.03
CA VAL A 196 -19.66 2.40 -25.43
C VAL A 196 -19.66 3.91 -25.68
N HIS A 197 -20.15 4.75 -24.76
CA HIS A 197 -20.09 6.21 -24.87
C HIS A 197 -18.63 6.69 -25.06
N VAL A 198 -17.67 6.21 -24.24
CA VAL A 198 -16.25 6.58 -24.40
C VAL A 198 -15.71 6.15 -25.77
N LEU A 199 -16.04 4.95 -26.23
CA LEU A 199 -15.57 4.45 -27.53
C LEU A 199 -16.18 5.22 -28.71
N VAL A 200 -17.45 5.58 -28.62
CA VAL A 200 -18.13 6.42 -29.63
C VAL A 200 -17.49 7.81 -29.69
N THR A 201 -17.32 8.46 -28.52
CA THR A 201 -16.65 9.77 -28.45
C THR A 201 -15.22 9.69 -29.01
N LEU A 202 -14.46 8.64 -28.69
CA LEU A 202 -13.12 8.43 -29.27
C LEU A 202 -13.17 8.32 -30.79
N ALA A 203 -14.05 7.48 -31.34
CA ALA A 203 -14.20 7.31 -32.79
C ALA A 203 -14.61 8.62 -33.46
N VAL A 204 -15.52 9.38 -32.87
CA VAL A 204 -15.99 10.66 -33.42
C VAL A 204 -14.88 11.71 -33.43
N ILE A 205 -14.12 11.89 -32.34
CA ILE A 205 -13.07 12.93 -32.32
C ILE A 205 -11.96 12.67 -33.37
N LEU A 206 -11.65 11.40 -33.61
CA LEU A 206 -10.68 10.99 -34.64
C LEU A 206 -11.25 11.17 -36.06
N ALA A 207 -12.45 10.63 -36.29
CA ALA A 207 -13.08 10.71 -37.62
C ALA A 207 -13.45 12.13 -38.03
N THR A 208 -13.69 13.04 -37.09
CA THR A 208 -13.96 14.45 -37.39
C THR A 208 -12.68 15.28 -37.65
N GLY A 209 -11.47 14.68 -37.45
CA GLY A 209 -10.19 15.36 -37.60
C GLY A 209 -9.90 16.42 -36.54
N ASN A 210 -10.58 16.32 -35.40
CA ASN A 210 -10.42 17.28 -34.31
C ASN A 210 -9.35 16.91 -33.30
N HIS A 211 -8.94 15.65 -33.24
CA HIS A 211 -7.96 15.13 -32.30
C HIS A 211 -7.10 14.03 -32.91
N TYR A 212 -5.92 13.87 -32.34
CA TYR A 212 -5.03 12.72 -32.51
C TYR A 212 -5.44 11.63 -31.51
N TRP A 213 -5.08 10.35 -31.75
CA TRP A 213 -5.30 9.31 -30.75
C TRP A 213 -4.43 9.55 -29.50
N LEU A 214 -3.26 10.18 -29.64
CA LEU A 214 -2.43 10.60 -28.50
C LEU A 214 -3.12 11.61 -27.57
N ASP A 215 -4.04 12.43 -28.08
CA ASP A 215 -4.84 13.34 -27.27
C ASP A 215 -5.75 12.56 -26.31
N ALA A 216 -6.27 11.42 -26.76
CA ALA A 216 -7.05 10.51 -25.95
C ALA A 216 -6.18 9.81 -24.89
N ALA A 217 -4.97 9.41 -25.24
CA ALA A 217 -4.00 8.89 -24.27
C ALA A 217 -3.66 9.93 -23.19
N GLY A 218 -3.44 11.18 -23.59
CA GLY A 218 -3.26 12.31 -22.68
C GLY A 218 -4.48 12.51 -21.75
N ALA A 219 -5.69 12.38 -22.29
CA ALA A 219 -6.92 12.47 -21.51
C ALA A 219 -7.03 11.36 -20.44
N VAL A 220 -6.60 10.13 -20.74
CA VAL A 220 -6.53 9.05 -19.76
C VAL A 220 -5.64 9.43 -18.59
N VAL A 221 -4.45 9.97 -18.85
CA VAL A 221 -3.50 10.42 -17.83
C VAL A 221 -4.10 11.54 -16.97
N VAL A 222 -4.73 12.54 -17.60
CA VAL A 222 -5.35 13.67 -16.91
C VAL A 222 -6.51 13.21 -16.02
N VAL A 223 -7.41 12.35 -16.52
CA VAL A 223 -8.53 11.82 -15.73
C VAL A 223 -8.02 10.99 -14.56
N TRP A 224 -7.04 10.14 -14.79
CA TRP A 224 -6.41 9.36 -13.73
C TRP A 224 -5.82 10.26 -12.64
N ALA A 225 -5.01 11.26 -13.02
CA ALA A 225 -4.40 12.21 -12.08
C ALA A 225 -5.46 13.01 -11.30
N ALA A 226 -6.49 13.55 -11.98
CA ALA A 226 -7.55 14.33 -11.38
C ALA A 226 -8.36 13.53 -10.33
N VAL A 227 -8.69 12.29 -10.67
CA VAL A 227 -9.40 11.38 -9.78
C VAL A 227 -8.53 11.03 -8.57
N MET A 228 -7.23 10.79 -8.78
CA MET A 228 -6.29 10.51 -7.69
C MET A 228 -6.12 11.72 -6.75
N ILE A 229 -5.98 12.93 -7.30
CA ILE A 229 -5.87 14.16 -6.49
C ILE A 229 -7.14 14.34 -5.65
N ALA A 230 -8.31 14.15 -6.24
CA ALA A 230 -9.59 14.27 -5.54
C ALA A 230 -9.75 13.19 -4.44
N ASP A 231 -9.24 11.99 -4.67
CA ASP A 231 -9.25 10.90 -3.70
C ASP A 231 -8.30 11.18 -2.52
N VAL A 232 -7.12 11.71 -2.78
CA VAL A 232 -6.14 12.10 -1.76
C VAL A 232 -6.61 13.31 -0.94
N ALA A 233 -7.27 14.28 -1.59
CA ALA A 233 -7.84 15.46 -0.91
C ALA A 233 -9.01 15.11 0.02
N ARG A 234 -9.68 14.00 -0.21
CA ARG A 234 -10.68 13.47 0.71
C ARG A 234 -9.94 12.73 1.82
N ARG A 235 -9.88 13.30 3.02
CA ARG A 235 -9.57 12.56 4.25
C ARG A 235 -10.74 11.60 4.54
N ASP A 236 -10.74 10.48 3.85
CA ASP A 236 -11.64 9.37 4.13
C ASP A 236 -11.03 8.63 5.32
N SER A 237 -11.50 8.93 6.52
CA SER A 237 -11.04 8.31 7.78
C SER A 237 -11.16 6.78 7.77
N ASP A 238 -11.95 6.25 6.85
CA ASP A 238 -12.20 4.81 6.74
C ASP A 238 -11.41 4.14 5.60
N ARG A 239 -10.73 4.91 4.74
CA ARG A 239 -9.87 4.35 3.71
C ARG A 239 -8.60 3.78 4.35
N ILE A 240 -8.28 2.54 4.01
CA ILE A 240 -7.02 1.92 4.43
C ILE A 240 -5.89 2.50 3.56
N PRO A 241 -4.83 3.07 4.17
CA PRO A 241 -3.66 3.52 3.45
C PRO A 241 -3.07 2.40 2.57
N ALA A 242 -2.45 2.75 1.45
CA ALA A 242 -1.88 1.73 0.56
C ALA A 242 -0.76 0.92 1.23
N SER A 243 0.02 1.54 2.13
CA SER A 243 1.02 0.84 2.95
C SER A 243 0.44 -0.30 3.77
N ASP A 244 -0.76 -0.09 4.32
CA ASP A 244 -1.45 -1.06 5.18
C ASP A 244 -2.23 -2.08 4.33
N ALA A 245 -2.89 -1.62 3.27
CA ALA A 245 -3.57 -2.47 2.29
C ALA A 245 -2.60 -3.41 1.55
N PHE A 246 -1.31 -3.08 1.48
CA PHE A 246 -0.27 -3.90 0.90
C PHE A 246 -0.31 -5.34 1.47
N PHE A 247 -0.39 -5.48 2.79
CA PHE A 247 -0.42 -6.77 3.46
C PHE A 247 -1.71 -7.56 3.19
N LEU A 248 -2.84 -6.88 2.94
CA LEU A 248 -4.08 -7.53 2.51
C LEU A 248 -3.99 -8.10 1.09
N HIS A 249 -3.12 -7.51 0.25
CA HIS A 249 -2.91 -7.96 -1.13
C HIS A 249 -1.93 -9.11 -1.24
N VAL A 250 -0.90 -9.14 -0.39
CA VAL A 250 0.14 -10.17 -0.43
C VAL A 250 -0.21 -11.41 0.40
N GLU A 251 -1.14 -11.29 1.35
CA GLU A 251 -1.60 -12.42 2.15
C GLU A 251 -2.16 -13.53 1.30
N THR A 252 -1.75 -14.76 1.61
CA THR A 252 -2.28 -16.00 1.03
C THR A 252 -2.64 -16.99 2.13
N PRO A 253 -3.45 -18.03 1.87
CA PRO A 253 -3.69 -19.09 2.86
C PRO A 253 -2.40 -19.77 3.37
N ALA A 254 -1.38 -19.88 2.52
CA ALA A 254 -0.08 -20.43 2.89
C ALA A 254 0.83 -19.43 3.63
N ALA A 255 0.53 -18.14 3.60
CA ALA A 255 1.33 -17.09 4.23
C ALA A 255 0.43 -16.02 4.85
N PRO A 256 -0.24 -16.33 5.98
CA PRO A 256 -0.97 -15.34 6.76
C PRO A 256 -0.08 -14.17 7.17
N GLN A 257 -0.61 -12.95 7.16
CA GLN A 257 0.17 -11.75 7.42
C GLN A 257 -0.20 -11.14 8.79
N HIS A 258 0.11 -11.88 9.86
CA HIS A 258 -0.10 -11.43 11.24
C HIS A 258 1.21 -11.00 11.87
N VAL A 259 1.17 -9.95 12.65
CA VAL A 259 2.20 -9.56 13.60
C VAL A 259 1.65 -9.70 14.99
N GLY A 260 2.50 -9.98 15.96
CA GLY A 260 2.03 -10.16 17.32
C GLY A 260 3.16 -10.34 18.33
N GLY A 261 2.78 -10.85 19.48
CA GLY A 261 3.71 -11.17 20.55
C GLY A 261 3.27 -12.39 21.34
N LEU A 262 4.24 -13.18 21.74
CA LEU A 262 4.13 -14.16 22.80
C LEU A 262 4.69 -13.50 24.06
N ILE A 263 3.82 -13.28 25.05
CA ILE A 263 4.13 -12.57 26.28
C ILE A 263 4.04 -13.54 27.43
N MET A 264 5.13 -13.70 28.18
CA MET A 264 5.21 -14.57 29.35
C MET A 264 4.90 -13.77 30.62
N LEU A 265 4.00 -14.27 31.42
CA LEU A 265 3.52 -13.65 32.66
C LEU A 265 3.96 -14.45 33.89
N ASP A 266 4.36 -13.75 34.93
CA ASP A 266 4.67 -14.31 36.22
C ASP A 266 3.39 -14.47 37.08
N THR A 267 3.06 -15.69 37.45
CA THR A 267 1.91 -15.99 38.29
C THR A 267 2.31 -16.36 39.73
N SER A 268 3.60 -16.40 40.06
CA SER A 268 4.14 -16.87 41.33
C SER A 268 3.60 -16.09 42.55
N LYS A 269 3.33 -14.79 42.40
CA LYS A 269 2.89 -13.90 43.49
C LYS A 269 1.38 -13.73 43.55
N ALA A 270 0.67 -14.03 42.47
CA ALA A 270 -0.77 -13.78 42.38
C ALA A 270 -1.63 -14.89 43.03
N GLY A 271 -1.09 -16.10 43.20
CA GLY A 271 -1.84 -17.27 43.69
C GLY A 271 -3.00 -17.71 42.78
N THR A 272 -3.13 -17.08 41.60
CA THR A 272 -4.15 -17.32 40.57
C THR A 272 -3.52 -17.25 39.20
N VAL A 273 -4.26 -17.62 38.16
CA VAL A 273 -3.83 -17.50 36.78
C VAL A 273 -4.67 -16.46 36.00
N PRO A 274 -4.15 -15.81 34.98
CA PRO A 274 -4.93 -14.88 34.17
C PRO A 274 -6.07 -15.60 33.46
N THR A 275 -7.24 -14.98 33.40
CA THR A 275 -8.45 -15.54 32.82
C THR A 275 -8.83 -14.80 31.52
N ALA A 276 -9.62 -15.45 30.69
CA ALA A 276 -10.20 -14.79 29.51
C ALA A 276 -11.13 -13.63 29.90
N GLU A 277 -11.83 -13.73 31.04
CA GLU A 277 -12.71 -12.68 31.55
C GLU A 277 -11.93 -11.43 31.91
N LEU A 278 -10.79 -11.56 32.59
CA LEU A 278 -9.89 -10.44 32.89
C LEU A 278 -9.43 -9.76 31.57
N ALA A 279 -9.00 -10.56 30.58
CA ALA A 279 -8.56 -10.04 29.30
C ALA A 279 -9.69 -9.32 28.54
N ARG A 280 -10.90 -9.90 28.52
CA ARG A 280 -12.10 -9.28 27.93
C ARG A 280 -12.44 -7.96 28.60
N ALA A 281 -12.42 -7.90 29.91
CA ALA A 281 -12.71 -6.69 30.66
C ALA A 281 -11.70 -5.57 30.36
N LYS A 282 -10.40 -5.88 30.33
CA LYS A 282 -9.34 -4.91 29.99
C LYS A 282 -9.47 -4.39 28.56
N ILE A 283 -9.68 -5.27 27.59
CA ILE A 283 -9.86 -4.90 26.19
C ILE A 283 -11.14 -4.06 26.03
N ALA A 284 -12.26 -4.48 26.62
CA ALA A 284 -13.53 -3.76 26.55
C ALA A 284 -13.42 -2.33 27.07
N ALA A 285 -12.67 -2.12 28.17
CA ALA A 285 -12.44 -0.79 28.73
C ALA A 285 -11.68 0.15 27.76
N LYS A 286 -10.82 -0.39 26.89
CA LYS A 286 -10.01 0.37 25.94
C LYS A 286 -10.67 0.54 24.57
N LEU A 287 -11.68 -0.26 24.21
CA LEU A 287 -12.32 -0.27 22.89
C LEU A 287 -12.87 1.10 22.46
N ALA A 288 -13.34 1.94 23.42
CA ALA A 288 -13.86 3.27 23.10
C ALA A 288 -12.79 4.19 22.48
N GLY A 289 -11.55 4.11 22.99
CA GLY A 289 -10.41 4.91 22.51
C GLY A 289 -9.65 4.27 21.34
N ARG A 290 -9.99 3.03 20.95
CA ARG A 290 -9.26 2.25 19.95
C ARG A 290 -10.20 1.73 18.87
N PRO A 291 -10.54 2.58 17.88
CA PRO A 291 -11.47 2.20 16.81
C PRO A 291 -10.97 1.03 15.96
N GLU A 292 -9.65 0.79 15.85
CA GLU A 292 -9.04 -0.32 15.14
C GLU A 292 -9.50 -1.69 15.63
N PHE A 293 -9.82 -1.82 16.90
CA PHE A 293 -10.34 -3.07 17.48
C PHE A 293 -11.84 -3.30 17.23
N ARG A 294 -12.55 -2.29 16.71
CA ARG A 294 -13.99 -2.34 16.44
C ARG A 294 -14.31 -2.27 14.95
N LYS A 295 -13.30 -2.26 14.08
CA LYS A 295 -13.50 -2.12 12.64
C LYS A 295 -13.13 -3.40 11.93
N LYS A 296 -13.96 -3.81 10.97
CA LYS A 296 -13.68 -4.89 10.03
C LYS A 296 -13.45 -4.37 8.62
N LEU A 297 -13.02 -5.23 7.72
CA LEU A 297 -12.79 -4.89 6.33
C LEU A 297 -14.10 -4.83 5.53
N ALA A 298 -14.28 -3.75 4.77
CA ALA A 298 -15.16 -3.79 3.61
C ALA A 298 -14.36 -4.27 2.39
N PRO A 299 -14.84 -5.28 1.65
CA PRO A 299 -14.11 -5.83 0.51
C PRO A 299 -13.88 -4.77 -0.57
N PRO A 300 -12.72 -4.77 -1.23
CA PRO A 300 -12.42 -3.85 -2.30
C PRO A 300 -13.22 -4.22 -3.55
N THR A 301 -13.46 -3.24 -4.40
CA THR A 301 -13.86 -3.48 -5.78
C THR A 301 -12.70 -3.13 -6.71
N ARG A 302 -12.83 -3.40 -8.02
CA ARG A 302 -11.81 -3.00 -9.01
C ARG A 302 -11.40 -1.53 -8.89
N TRP A 303 -12.32 -0.65 -8.45
CA TRP A 303 -12.13 0.79 -8.42
C TRP A 303 -12.17 1.40 -7.02
N ARG A 304 -12.62 0.64 -6.01
CA ARG A 304 -12.67 1.10 -4.61
C ARG A 304 -11.61 0.39 -3.79
N PRO A 305 -10.74 1.14 -3.08
CA PRO A 305 -9.74 0.54 -2.19
C PRO A 305 -10.42 -0.13 -0.99
N TRP A 306 -9.64 -0.89 -0.24
CA TRP A 306 -10.03 -1.40 1.06
C TRP A 306 -10.43 -0.28 2.00
N ARG A 307 -11.46 -0.53 2.83
CA ARG A 307 -11.98 0.41 3.83
C ARG A 307 -12.27 -0.30 5.13
N TRP A 308 -12.17 0.46 6.21
CA TRP A 308 -12.64 0.04 7.51
C TRP A 308 -14.13 0.36 7.64
N VAL A 309 -14.89 -0.58 8.24
CA VAL A 309 -16.30 -0.37 8.62
C VAL A 309 -16.49 -0.78 10.07
N GLU A 310 -17.31 -0.04 10.79
CA GLU A 310 -17.65 -0.34 12.18
C GLU A 310 -18.25 -1.75 12.29
N HIS A 311 -17.85 -2.46 13.35
CA HIS A 311 -18.34 -3.77 13.71
C HIS A 311 -18.55 -3.79 15.23
N THR A 312 -19.79 -3.73 15.67
CA THR A 312 -20.16 -3.54 17.07
C THR A 312 -20.39 -4.84 17.84
N ASP A 313 -20.61 -5.93 17.11
CA ASP A 313 -20.89 -7.25 17.67
C ASP A 313 -19.62 -8.10 17.65
N LEU A 314 -18.86 -8.07 18.76
CA LEU A 314 -17.62 -8.82 18.91
C LEU A 314 -17.89 -10.21 19.45
N ASP A 315 -17.45 -11.22 18.73
CA ASP A 315 -17.39 -12.60 19.21
C ASP A 315 -16.22 -12.75 20.20
N TRP A 316 -16.48 -12.50 21.47
CA TRP A 316 -15.49 -12.55 22.53
C TRP A 316 -14.83 -13.91 22.69
N ASN A 317 -15.55 -15.02 22.42
CA ASN A 317 -14.99 -16.35 22.52
C ASN A 317 -13.95 -16.60 21.41
N TRP A 318 -14.15 -16.01 20.26
CA TRP A 318 -13.18 -16.10 19.15
C TRP A 318 -12.03 -15.11 19.32
N HIS A 319 -12.32 -13.86 19.73
CA HIS A 319 -11.30 -12.81 19.86
C HIS A 319 -10.40 -13.04 21.09
N VAL A 320 -10.97 -13.52 22.19
CA VAL A 320 -10.28 -13.70 23.47
C VAL A 320 -10.56 -15.12 24.02
N PRO A 321 -10.06 -16.17 23.36
CA PRO A 321 -10.14 -17.53 23.88
C PRO A 321 -9.13 -17.76 25.01
N ALA A 322 -9.40 -18.76 25.85
CA ALA A 322 -8.44 -19.33 26.78
C ALA A 322 -8.01 -20.72 26.32
N PHE A 323 -6.75 -21.03 26.51
CA PHE A 323 -6.17 -22.36 26.27
C PHE A 323 -5.48 -22.83 27.55
N ASP A 324 -5.74 -24.09 27.93
CA ASP A 324 -4.99 -24.76 28.97
C ASP A 324 -4.12 -25.86 28.36
N LEU A 325 -2.81 -25.71 28.49
CA LEU A 325 -1.83 -26.65 27.95
C LEU A 325 -1.53 -27.83 28.91
N SER A 326 -2.09 -27.81 30.12
CA SER A 326 -1.88 -28.91 31.07
C SER A 326 -2.37 -30.24 30.51
N ARG A 327 -1.60 -31.30 30.74
CA ARG A 327 -1.97 -32.68 30.45
C ARG A 327 -1.77 -33.52 31.71
N ASP A 328 -2.77 -34.27 32.07
CA ASP A 328 -2.75 -35.13 33.30
C ASP A 328 -2.27 -34.39 34.56
N GLY A 329 -2.71 -33.14 34.72
CA GLY A 329 -2.34 -32.28 35.82
C GLY A 329 -0.89 -31.76 35.83
N ARG A 330 -0.16 -31.93 34.72
CA ARG A 330 1.21 -31.43 34.55
C ARG A 330 1.27 -30.31 33.50
N PRO A 331 2.12 -29.30 33.67
CA PRO A 331 2.35 -28.27 32.65
C PRO A 331 2.77 -28.89 31.30
N GLY A 332 2.25 -28.34 30.21
CA GLY A 332 2.58 -28.79 28.86
C GLY A 332 3.96 -28.35 28.35
N GLY A 333 4.59 -27.39 29.02
CA GLY A 333 5.92 -26.90 28.69
C GLY A 333 5.95 -25.92 27.51
N MET A 334 7.15 -25.38 27.27
CA MET A 334 7.41 -24.45 26.16
C MET A 334 7.15 -25.07 24.80
N SER A 335 7.37 -26.37 24.61
CA SER A 335 7.13 -27.05 23.34
C SER A 335 5.63 -27.05 22.97
N ALA A 336 4.73 -27.28 23.93
CA ALA A 336 3.29 -27.20 23.69
C ALA A 336 2.85 -25.75 23.38
N LEU A 337 3.46 -24.78 24.06
CA LEU A 337 3.21 -23.35 23.80
C LEU A 337 3.69 -22.95 22.39
N HIS A 338 4.88 -23.37 21.98
CA HIS A 338 5.39 -23.11 20.64
C HIS A 338 4.51 -23.73 19.56
N ALA A 339 4.02 -24.96 19.77
CA ALA A 339 3.09 -25.62 18.87
C ALA A 339 1.75 -24.84 18.74
N LEU A 340 1.21 -24.33 19.86
CA LEU A 340 0.02 -23.50 19.84
C LEU A 340 0.27 -22.17 19.09
N VAL A 341 1.40 -21.51 19.32
CA VAL A 341 1.76 -20.27 18.61
C VAL A 341 1.89 -20.52 17.11
N ALA A 342 2.52 -21.63 16.71
CA ALA A 342 2.68 -22.03 15.31
C ALA A 342 1.31 -22.24 14.64
N ASP A 343 0.39 -22.93 15.31
CA ASP A 343 -0.97 -23.15 14.81
C ASP A 343 -1.75 -21.84 14.68
N LEU A 344 -1.77 -21.01 15.71
CA LEU A 344 -2.46 -19.72 15.70
C LEU A 344 -1.90 -18.77 14.61
N ALA A 345 -0.58 -18.71 14.46
CA ALA A 345 0.07 -17.88 13.45
C ALA A 345 -0.13 -18.42 12.01
N GLY A 346 -0.37 -19.72 11.85
CA GLY A 346 -0.68 -20.37 10.58
C GLY A 346 -2.12 -20.15 10.09
N GLN A 347 -3.03 -19.70 10.93
CA GLN A 347 -4.44 -19.48 10.59
C GLN A 347 -4.68 -18.05 10.14
N GLN A 348 -5.33 -17.84 8.96
CA GLN A 348 -5.74 -16.50 8.56
C GLN A 348 -6.79 -15.92 9.51
N LEU A 349 -6.69 -14.62 9.82
CA LEU A 349 -7.75 -13.91 10.52
C LEU A 349 -8.93 -13.66 9.57
N PRO A 350 -10.16 -14.13 9.89
CA PRO A 350 -11.34 -13.94 9.04
C PRO A 350 -11.63 -12.45 8.81
N ARG A 351 -11.93 -12.09 7.56
CA ARG A 351 -12.12 -10.69 7.13
C ARG A 351 -13.53 -10.15 7.41
N ASP A 352 -14.43 -11.01 7.91
CA ASP A 352 -15.80 -10.67 8.30
C ASP A 352 -15.90 -10.06 9.71
N ARG A 353 -14.78 -10.00 10.44
CA ARG A 353 -14.66 -9.48 11.80
C ARG A 353 -13.39 -8.63 11.96
N PRO A 354 -13.19 -7.91 13.10
CA PRO A 354 -11.94 -7.20 13.38
C PRO A 354 -10.73 -8.13 13.35
N LEU A 355 -9.62 -7.64 12.80
CA LEU A 355 -8.46 -8.45 12.45
C LEU A 355 -7.47 -8.58 13.61
N TRP A 356 -7.91 -9.12 14.73
CA TRP A 356 -7.08 -9.36 15.91
C TRP A 356 -7.55 -10.55 16.76
N ARG A 357 -6.65 -11.15 17.50
CA ARG A 357 -6.90 -12.16 18.54
C ARG A 357 -5.97 -11.92 19.73
N PHE A 358 -6.45 -12.23 20.92
CA PHE A 358 -5.73 -12.11 22.18
C PHE A 358 -6.00 -13.36 23.03
N CYS A 359 -5.13 -14.35 22.94
CA CYS A 359 -5.34 -15.66 23.54
C CYS A 359 -4.64 -15.72 24.91
N VAL A 360 -5.38 -16.10 25.94
CA VAL A 360 -4.83 -16.35 27.28
C VAL A 360 -4.45 -17.82 27.35
N VAL A 361 -3.22 -18.12 27.79
CA VAL A 361 -2.67 -19.48 27.82
C VAL A 361 -2.18 -19.80 29.23
N THR A 362 -2.71 -20.87 29.79
CA THR A 362 -2.31 -21.40 31.13
C THR A 362 -1.69 -22.78 30.97
N GLY A 363 -1.16 -23.34 32.07
CA GLY A 363 -0.56 -24.67 32.04
C GLY A 363 0.73 -24.75 31.21
N VAL A 364 1.46 -23.65 31.10
CA VAL A 364 2.76 -23.59 30.36
C VAL A 364 3.86 -24.20 31.23
N GLU A 365 4.13 -23.59 32.38
CA GLU A 365 5.08 -24.03 33.42
C GLU A 365 4.49 -23.69 34.79
N GLU A 366 5.09 -24.21 35.87
CA GLU A 366 4.76 -23.75 37.21
C GLU A 366 4.98 -22.23 37.29
N ASP A 367 4.08 -21.50 37.90
CA ASP A 367 4.16 -20.04 38.08
C ASP A 367 4.28 -19.23 36.76
N THR A 368 3.86 -19.82 35.64
CA THR A 368 3.95 -19.14 34.33
C THR A 368 2.66 -19.30 33.51
N ALA A 369 2.12 -18.17 33.09
CA ALA A 369 1.09 -18.11 32.07
C ALA A 369 1.61 -17.33 30.83
N ALA A 370 0.88 -17.40 29.74
CA ALA A 370 1.25 -16.65 28.56
C ALA A 370 0.04 -15.94 27.93
N VAL A 371 0.33 -14.91 27.15
CA VAL A 371 -0.60 -14.27 26.25
C VAL A 371 -0.05 -14.35 24.83
N VAL A 372 -0.84 -14.87 23.91
CA VAL A 372 -0.54 -14.82 22.48
C VAL A 372 -1.44 -13.77 21.83
N SER A 373 -0.84 -12.70 21.37
CA SER A 373 -1.55 -11.64 20.66
C SER A 373 -1.22 -11.68 19.17
N LEU A 374 -2.23 -11.60 18.32
CA LEU A 374 -2.11 -11.55 16.87
C LEU A 374 -2.96 -10.41 16.33
N VAL A 375 -2.36 -9.61 15.47
CA VAL A 375 -3.01 -8.50 14.76
C VAL A 375 -2.60 -8.59 13.30
N HIS A 376 -3.54 -8.42 12.37
CA HIS A 376 -3.17 -8.41 10.96
C HIS A 376 -2.28 -7.21 10.64
N HIS A 377 -1.25 -7.40 9.82
CA HIS A 377 -0.26 -6.38 9.49
C HIS A 377 -0.86 -5.13 8.81
N SER A 378 -2.08 -5.20 8.29
CA SER A 378 -2.82 -4.03 7.79
C SER A 378 -3.36 -3.11 8.89
N VAL A 379 -3.43 -3.56 10.13
CA VAL A 379 -3.88 -2.77 11.29
C VAL A 379 -2.70 -2.04 11.92
N ALA A 380 -1.58 -2.74 12.11
CA ALA A 380 -0.37 -2.21 12.70
C ALA A 380 0.87 -2.94 12.20
N ASP A 381 2.02 -2.26 12.16
CA ASP A 381 3.32 -2.90 12.00
C ASP A 381 3.82 -3.45 13.35
N GLY A 382 5.03 -4.02 13.36
CA GLY A 382 5.60 -4.62 14.57
C GLY A 382 5.62 -3.66 15.76
N ILE A 383 6.01 -2.41 15.55
CA ILE A 383 6.06 -1.38 16.61
C ILE A 383 4.67 -0.90 16.98
N GLY A 384 3.81 -0.68 16.00
CA GLY A 384 2.40 -0.37 16.24
C GLY A 384 1.71 -1.46 17.07
N THR A 385 2.02 -2.73 16.82
CA THR A 385 1.50 -3.86 17.58
C THR A 385 2.03 -3.87 19.02
N ILE A 386 3.32 -3.60 19.24
CA ILE A 386 3.88 -3.45 20.58
C ILE A 386 3.16 -2.34 21.33
N ASN A 387 2.97 -1.17 20.74
CA ASN A 387 2.26 -0.07 21.36
C ASN A 387 0.79 -0.42 21.68
N LEU A 388 0.09 -1.12 20.76
CA LEU A 388 -1.27 -1.60 21.01
C LEU A 388 -1.33 -2.58 22.17
N MET A 389 -0.34 -3.47 22.29
CA MET A 389 -0.26 -4.43 23.38
C MET A 389 0.04 -3.74 24.72
N LEU A 390 1.01 -2.84 24.75
CA LEU A 390 1.36 -2.09 25.96
C LEU A 390 0.19 -1.25 26.50
N ASP A 391 -0.67 -0.76 25.63
CA ASP A 391 -1.91 -0.08 26.04
C ASP A 391 -2.91 -1.01 26.76
N LEU A 392 -2.90 -2.31 26.49
CA LEU A 392 -3.73 -3.29 27.17
C LEU A 392 -3.14 -3.71 28.52
N PHE A 393 -1.85 -3.49 28.70
CA PHE A 393 -1.13 -3.73 29.94
C PHE A 393 -1.15 -2.50 30.84
N ASP A 394 -1.02 -2.71 32.15
CA ASP A 394 -0.89 -1.66 33.12
C ASP A 394 0.55 -1.15 33.09
N SER A 395 0.86 -0.24 32.19
CA SER A 395 2.16 0.39 32.05
C SER A 395 2.05 1.89 32.23
N PRO A 396 3.04 2.55 32.84
CA PRO A 396 3.11 4.00 32.79
C PRO A 396 3.38 4.49 31.37
N ASP A 397 2.98 5.73 31.05
CA ASP A 397 3.07 6.33 29.72
C ASP A 397 4.43 6.12 29.02
N LEU A 398 4.44 5.33 27.95
CA LEU A 398 5.60 5.00 27.11
C LEU A 398 5.89 6.06 26.02
N THR A 399 5.55 7.30 26.25
CA THR A 399 5.48 8.35 25.22
C THR A 399 6.81 8.80 24.62
N SER A 400 7.99 8.29 25.00
CA SER A 400 9.25 8.92 24.56
C SER A 400 10.49 8.07 24.35
N ALA A 401 10.39 6.76 24.20
CA ALA A 401 11.59 5.89 24.10
C ALA A 401 12.28 5.91 22.71
N LEU A 402 11.71 6.53 21.70
CA LEU A 402 12.23 6.51 20.33
C LEU A 402 12.51 7.95 19.89
N GLY A 403 13.79 8.30 19.75
CA GLY A 403 14.27 9.66 19.46
C GLY A 403 13.78 10.29 18.14
N GLU A 404 13.79 11.66 18.06
CA GLU A 404 13.31 12.42 16.89
C GLU A 404 14.19 12.24 15.64
N VAL A 405 13.66 11.67 14.54
CA VAL A 405 14.33 11.63 13.24
C VAL A 405 14.03 12.91 12.44
N ARG A 406 15.04 13.70 12.15
CA ARG A 406 14.93 14.93 11.36
C ARG A 406 14.41 14.63 9.94
N ARG A 407 13.30 15.24 9.54
CA ARG A 407 12.72 15.08 8.19
C ARG A 407 13.56 15.84 7.17
N PRO A 408 14.03 15.19 6.09
CA PRO A 408 14.67 15.91 4.98
C PRO A 408 13.65 16.78 4.25
N GLY A 409 14.12 17.89 3.65
CA GLY A 409 13.26 18.82 2.89
C GLY A 409 12.61 18.13 1.67
N ARG A 410 11.47 18.65 1.20
CA ARG A 410 10.63 18.07 0.12
C ARG A 410 11.39 17.74 -1.18
N LEU A 411 12.33 18.59 -1.59
CA LEU A 411 13.18 18.36 -2.77
C LEU A 411 14.12 17.17 -2.60
N LYS A 412 14.72 16.99 -1.41
CA LYS A 412 15.53 15.81 -1.08
C LYS A 412 14.71 14.54 -1.03
N GLN A 413 13.45 14.62 -0.58
CA GLN A 413 12.52 13.46 -0.59
C GLN A 413 12.18 13.04 -2.02
N LEU A 414 11.93 13.97 -2.93
CA LEU A 414 11.62 13.68 -4.34
C LEU A 414 12.83 13.06 -5.05
N ALA A 415 14.01 13.67 -4.90
CA ALA A 415 15.25 13.13 -5.49
C ALA A 415 15.61 11.74 -4.95
N ALA A 416 15.45 11.53 -3.62
CA ALA A 416 15.65 10.23 -3.00
C ALA A 416 14.59 9.20 -3.45
N GLY A 417 13.35 9.64 -3.71
CA GLY A 417 12.28 8.81 -4.25
C GLY A 417 12.61 8.28 -5.65
N VAL A 418 13.06 9.15 -6.54
CA VAL A 418 13.48 8.78 -7.92
C VAL A 418 14.71 7.85 -7.88
N ALA A 419 15.74 8.20 -7.10
CA ALA A 419 16.92 7.37 -6.92
C ALA A 419 16.57 5.98 -6.35
N GLY A 420 15.63 5.90 -5.43
CA GLY A 420 15.21 4.63 -4.84
C GLY A 420 14.37 3.75 -5.76
N ILE A 421 13.57 4.32 -6.66
CA ILE A 421 12.88 3.55 -7.70
C ILE A 421 13.92 2.92 -8.65
N ALA A 422 14.94 3.69 -9.04
CA ALA A 422 16.05 3.17 -9.85
C ALA A 422 16.83 2.07 -9.09
N GLN A 423 17.06 2.23 -7.78
CA GLN A 423 17.70 1.22 -6.94
C GLN A 423 16.86 -0.05 -6.80
N LEU A 424 15.53 0.05 -6.63
CA LEU A 424 14.63 -1.11 -6.59
C LEU A 424 14.63 -1.88 -7.92
N ALA A 425 14.81 -1.20 -9.05
CA ALA A 425 14.92 -1.83 -10.36
C ALA A 425 16.27 -2.55 -10.57
N THR A 426 17.31 -2.13 -9.86
CA THR A 426 18.68 -2.66 -9.94
C THR A 426 19.08 -3.54 -8.76
N ASP A 427 18.20 -3.74 -7.76
CA ASP A 427 18.49 -4.61 -6.62
C ASP A 427 18.73 -6.06 -7.07
N ALA A 428 19.69 -6.69 -6.40
CA ALA A 428 20.04 -8.09 -6.61
C ALA A 428 18.79 -8.98 -6.42
N ARG A 429 18.60 -9.94 -7.29
CA ARG A 429 17.61 -11.00 -7.13
C ARG A 429 18.23 -12.18 -6.42
N PRO A 430 17.46 -12.96 -5.66
CA PRO A 430 17.97 -14.22 -5.09
C PRO A 430 18.53 -15.12 -6.20
N GLU A 431 19.68 -15.72 -5.96
CA GLU A 431 20.31 -16.68 -6.89
C GLU A 431 19.48 -17.96 -7.06
N GLY A 432 18.54 -18.23 -6.14
CA GLY A 432 17.63 -19.36 -6.16
C GLY A 432 16.51 -19.21 -5.13
N GLN A 433 15.43 -19.94 -5.36
CA GLN A 433 14.35 -20.05 -4.37
C GLN A 433 14.66 -21.19 -3.41
N LEU A 434 14.48 -20.94 -2.12
CA LEU A 434 14.59 -21.97 -1.09
C LEU A 434 13.32 -22.84 -1.08
N VAL A 435 13.46 -24.07 -0.57
CA VAL A 435 12.35 -25.04 -0.50
C VAL A 435 11.26 -24.50 0.44
N THR A 436 9.99 -24.64 0.01
CA THR A 436 8.82 -24.34 0.84
C THR A 436 7.75 -25.42 0.62
N SER A 437 6.99 -25.73 1.66
CA SER A 437 5.87 -26.68 1.56
C SER A 437 4.67 -26.14 0.78
N GLY A 438 4.61 -24.81 0.61
CA GLY A 438 3.41 -24.13 0.06
C GLY A 438 2.20 -24.17 0.99
N THR A 439 2.36 -24.55 2.25
CA THR A 439 1.31 -24.64 3.28
C THR A 439 1.50 -23.55 4.36
N ALA A 440 0.52 -23.40 5.23
CA ALA A 440 0.61 -22.54 6.40
C ALA A 440 1.26 -23.21 7.62
N SER A 441 1.71 -24.46 7.49
CA SER A 441 2.40 -25.17 8.57
C SER A 441 3.70 -24.46 8.93
N ARG A 442 3.96 -24.30 10.23
CA ARG A 442 5.15 -23.63 10.75
C ARG A 442 5.75 -24.44 11.90
N ALA A 443 7.07 -24.45 11.96
CA ALA A 443 7.80 -24.73 13.20
C ALA A 443 8.15 -23.37 13.83
N PHE A 444 7.90 -23.21 15.11
CA PHE A 444 8.15 -21.97 15.85
C PHE A 444 8.94 -22.27 17.13
N SER A 445 9.90 -21.43 17.42
CA SER A 445 10.63 -21.49 18.70
C SER A 445 11.08 -20.11 19.15
N SER A 446 11.43 -20.00 20.44
CA SER A 446 11.88 -18.77 21.07
C SER A 446 13.14 -18.99 21.93
N LEU A 447 14.01 -17.99 21.96
CA LEU A 447 15.25 -17.98 22.71
C LEU A 447 15.45 -16.62 23.38
N GLN A 448 15.78 -16.63 24.66
CA GLN A 448 16.14 -15.42 25.40
C GLN A 448 17.65 -15.42 25.69
N LEU A 449 18.31 -14.30 25.37
CA LEU A 449 19.72 -14.06 25.63
C LEU A 449 19.86 -12.70 26.35
N ASP A 450 21.03 -12.48 26.94
CA ASP A 450 21.40 -11.16 27.45
C ASP A 450 21.74 -10.22 26.29
N LEU A 451 21.12 -9.04 26.27
CA LEU A 451 21.31 -8.06 25.19
C LEU A 451 22.71 -7.44 25.24
N ASP A 452 23.27 -7.26 26.42
CA ASP A 452 24.60 -6.66 26.57
C ASP A 452 25.71 -7.63 26.14
N ASP A 453 25.50 -8.93 26.33
CA ASP A 453 26.35 -9.96 25.76
C ASP A 453 26.41 -9.90 24.23
N VAL A 454 25.24 -9.80 23.58
CA VAL A 454 25.18 -9.72 22.12
C VAL A 454 25.78 -8.40 21.60
N ARG A 455 25.58 -7.30 22.33
CA ARG A 455 26.21 -6.00 22.03
C ARG A 455 27.73 -6.05 22.18
N GLU A 456 28.24 -6.76 23.19
CA GLU A 456 29.66 -6.93 23.40
C GLU A 456 30.32 -7.74 22.28
N ILE A 457 29.70 -8.85 21.84
CA ILE A 457 30.12 -9.61 20.68
C ILE A 457 30.19 -8.70 19.45
N ALA A 458 29.14 -7.94 19.19
CA ALA A 458 29.08 -7.04 18.05
C ALA A 458 30.21 -5.99 18.09
N ARG A 459 30.45 -5.35 19.24
CA ARG A 459 31.53 -4.36 19.42
C ARG A 459 32.93 -4.96 19.19
N ARG A 460 33.21 -6.12 19.75
CA ARG A 460 34.51 -6.79 19.59
C ARG A 460 34.82 -7.16 18.14
N ARG A 461 33.78 -7.40 17.34
CA ARG A 461 33.89 -7.82 15.93
C ARG A 461 33.66 -6.67 14.94
N ASP A 462 33.67 -5.41 15.39
CA ASP A 462 33.34 -4.22 14.57
C ASP A 462 32.06 -4.40 13.74
N ALA A 463 31.05 -5.00 14.34
CA ALA A 463 29.78 -5.32 13.75
C ALA A 463 28.62 -4.69 14.56
N ARG A 464 27.42 -4.74 14.04
CA ARG A 464 26.19 -4.36 14.76
C ARG A 464 25.44 -5.62 15.20
N VAL A 465 24.54 -5.45 16.17
CA VAL A 465 23.64 -6.52 16.61
C VAL A 465 22.89 -7.14 15.43
N THR A 466 22.43 -6.33 14.46
CA THR A 466 21.75 -6.83 13.25
C THR A 466 22.69 -7.66 12.36
N ASP A 467 23.97 -7.32 12.30
CA ASP A 467 24.95 -8.07 11.50
C ASP A 467 25.24 -9.44 12.14
N VAL A 468 25.34 -9.48 13.48
CA VAL A 468 25.44 -10.72 14.27
C VAL A 468 24.20 -11.60 14.05
N LEU A 469 23.01 -10.99 14.08
CA LEU A 469 21.75 -11.70 13.84
C LEU A 469 21.70 -12.30 12.44
N LEU A 470 22.09 -11.56 11.40
CA LEU A 470 22.13 -12.03 10.01
C LEU A 470 23.14 -13.16 9.81
N ALA A 471 24.35 -12.98 10.33
CA ALA A 471 25.41 -13.98 10.17
C ALA A 471 25.09 -15.28 10.93
N GLY A 472 24.58 -15.17 12.17
CA GLY A 472 24.12 -16.34 12.95
C GLY A 472 22.93 -17.06 12.31
N THR A 473 21.98 -16.30 11.71
CA THR A 473 20.89 -16.88 10.93
C THR A 473 21.40 -17.67 9.74
N ALA A 474 22.37 -17.13 8.98
CA ALA A 474 22.97 -17.81 7.85
C ALA A 474 23.71 -19.10 8.26
N ALA A 475 24.42 -19.08 9.39
CA ALA A 475 25.07 -20.27 9.95
C ALA A 475 24.04 -21.37 10.28
N ALA A 476 22.93 -21.03 10.92
CA ALA A 476 21.86 -21.98 11.22
C ALA A 476 21.19 -22.52 9.93
N VAL A 477 20.89 -21.64 8.96
CA VAL A 477 20.38 -22.05 7.64
C VAL A 477 21.33 -23.03 6.96
N ARG A 478 22.62 -22.72 6.89
CA ARG A 478 23.62 -23.57 6.25
C ARG A 478 23.73 -24.96 6.87
N ARG A 479 23.57 -25.06 8.17
CA ARG A 479 23.75 -26.33 8.92
C ARG A 479 22.48 -27.19 8.94
N LEU A 480 21.29 -26.60 8.83
CA LEU A 480 20.02 -27.29 9.09
C LEU A 480 19.05 -27.33 7.90
N ALA A 481 19.20 -26.43 6.93
CA ALA A 481 18.26 -26.35 5.83
C ALA A 481 18.31 -27.57 4.93
N THR A 482 17.13 -28.02 4.49
CA THR A 482 16.99 -29.08 3.51
C THR A 482 17.00 -28.52 2.09
N GLY A 483 17.53 -29.33 1.15
CA GLY A 483 17.58 -28.95 -0.28
C GLY A 483 18.79 -28.09 -0.65
N PRO A 484 18.89 -27.73 -1.93
CA PRO A 484 20.01 -26.94 -2.44
C PRO A 484 19.98 -25.51 -1.88
N LEU A 485 21.14 -25.03 -1.44
CA LEU A 485 21.32 -23.65 -0.95
C LEU A 485 22.03 -22.82 -2.01
N PRO A 486 21.64 -21.55 -2.20
CA PRO A 486 22.38 -20.60 -3.04
C PRO A 486 23.72 -20.23 -2.39
N SER A 487 24.64 -19.62 -3.16
CA SER A 487 25.92 -19.15 -2.61
C SER A 487 25.73 -17.99 -1.62
N LYS A 488 24.63 -17.25 -1.75
CA LYS A 488 24.27 -16.11 -0.91
C LYS A 488 22.78 -16.15 -0.56
N LEU A 489 22.48 -15.86 0.69
CA LEU A 489 21.14 -15.59 1.18
C LEU A 489 20.83 -14.09 1.00
N LEU A 490 19.74 -13.76 0.38
CA LEU A 490 19.23 -12.38 0.32
C LEU A 490 18.18 -12.19 1.42
N ALA A 491 18.57 -11.54 2.52
CA ALA A 491 17.72 -11.31 3.67
C ALA A 491 17.00 -9.95 3.57
N SER A 492 15.69 -9.95 3.77
CA SER A 492 14.89 -8.73 3.95
C SER A 492 15.03 -8.26 5.39
N VAL A 493 15.57 -7.05 5.59
CA VAL A 493 15.75 -6.43 6.91
C VAL A 493 14.84 -5.20 6.99
N PRO A 494 13.76 -5.24 7.78
CA PRO A 494 12.93 -4.07 8.02
C PRO A 494 13.72 -2.96 8.72
N LEU A 495 13.59 -1.73 8.20
CA LEU A 495 14.15 -0.52 8.79
C LEU A 495 13.03 0.42 9.18
N MET A 496 13.19 1.08 10.32
CA MET A 496 12.27 2.14 10.71
C MET A 496 12.49 3.38 9.82
N ALA A 497 11.48 3.74 9.03
CA ALA A 497 11.54 4.88 8.12
C ALA A 497 11.12 6.21 8.76
N ALA A 498 10.52 6.19 9.93
CA ALA A 498 10.12 7.37 10.71
C ALA A 498 9.82 6.97 12.17
N GLU A 499 9.74 7.99 13.04
CA GLU A 499 9.33 7.81 14.43
C GLU A 499 7.92 7.30 14.58
N PRO A 500 7.69 6.38 15.53
CA PRO A 500 6.36 6.15 16.05
C PRO A 500 5.91 7.40 16.80
N ARG A 501 4.79 7.98 16.40
CA ARG A 501 4.07 8.94 17.24
C ARG A 501 3.10 8.17 18.11
N ALA A 502 2.97 8.56 19.37
CA ALA A 502 1.93 8.04 20.24
C ALA A 502 0.56 8.10 19.54
N GLY A 503 -0.16 6.99 19.46
CA GLY A 503 -1.48 6.90 18.83
C GLY A 503 -1.49 6.67 17.31
N MET A 504 -0.36 6.43 16.64
CA MET A 504 -0.36 6.05 15.22
C MET A 504 -0.46 4.53 15.06
N ALA A 505 -1.63 4.06 14.63
CA ALA A 505 -1.78 2.78 13.95
C ALA A 505 -1.33 2.94 12.49
N GLY A 506 -0.72 1.92 11.89
CA GLY A 506 -0.31 1.90 10.48
C GLY A 506 1.14 1.48 10.28
N ASN A 507 1.49 1.19 9.03
CA ASN A 507 2.79 0.69 8.65
C ASN A 507 3.77 1.83 8.33
N VAL A 508 4.88 1.90 9.07
CA VAL A 508 5.92 2.92 8.94
C VAL A 508 7.26 2.32 8.53
N THR A 509 7.29 1.04 8.24
CA THR A 509 8.52 0.27 8.00
C THR A 509 8.92 0.28 6.53
N ALA A 510 10.20 0.45 6.26
CA ALA A 510 10.85 0.16 4.98
C ALA A 510 11.72 -1.10 5.12
N ALA A 511 11.99 -1.80 4.04
CA ALA A 511 12.90 -2.93 4.06
C ALA A 511 14.11 -2.68 3.15
N VAL A 512 15.26 -3.21 3.56
CA VAL A 512 16.47 -3.29 2.74
C VAL A 512 16.86 -4.74 2.57
N MET A 513 17.41 -5.07 1.39
CA MET A 513 17.91 -6.41 1.10
C MET A 513 19.41 -6.48 1.41
N VAL A 514 19.80 -7.45 2.25
CA VAL A 514 21.19 -7.68 2.65
C VAL A 514 21.64 -9.03 2.10
N GLU A 515 22.73 -9.03 1.34
CA GLU A 515 23.38 -10.26 0.90
C GLU A 515 24.22 -10.86 2.04
N VAL A 516 23.94 -12.11 2.37
CA VAL A 516 24.64 -12.87 3.42
C VAL A 516 25.27 -14.10 2.79
N PRO A 517 26.60 -14.29 2.82
CA PRO A 517 27.24 -15.45 2.24
C PRO A 517 26.80 -16.76 2.91
N LEU A 518 26.51 -17.81 2.12
CA LEU A 518 26.22 -19.16 2.60
C LEU A 518 27.36 -20.17 2.29
N GLY A 519 28.37 -19.75 1.54
CA GLY A 519 29.54 -20.60 1.22
C GLY A 519 30.26 -21.12 2.46
N ASP A 520 31.14 -22.11 2.26
CA ASP A 520 31.98 -22.63 3.34
C ASP A 520 33.10 -21.64 3.69
N MET A 521 33.01 -21.09 4.91
CA MET A 521 33.97 -20.12 5.46
C MET A 521 33.83 -20.09 6.99
N PRO A 522 34.87 -19.61 7.70
CA PRO A 522 34.79 -19.36 9.14
C PRO A 522 33.66 -18.39 9.48
N GLU A 523 32.95 -18.65 10.56
CA GLU A 523 31.79 -17.82 10.94
C GLU A 523 32.19 -16.36 11.27
N THR A 524 33.43 -16.16 11.75
CA THR A 524 33.99 -14.81 11.97
C THR A 524 34.21 -14.04 10.67
N GLU A 525 34.61 -14.70 9.59
CA GLU A 525 34.73 -14.10 8.26
C GLU A 525 33.34 -13.80 7.66
N ARG A 526 32.38 -14.70 7.89
CA ARG A 526 31.00 -14.48 7.51
C ARG A 526 30.45 -13.22 8.16
N LEU A 527 30.65 -13.06 9.46
CA LEU A 527 30.22 -11.85 10.19
C LEU A 527 30.87 -10.58 9.62
N ALA A 528 32.18 -10.61 9.36
CA ALA A 528 32.89 -9.48 8.75
C ALA A 528 32.35 -9.14 7.35
N ALA A 529 32.06 -10.15 6.52
CA ALA A 529 31.46 -9.96 5.20
C ALA A 529 30.07 -9.33 5.28
N VAL A 530 29.23 -9.78 6.22
CA VAL A 530 27.89 -9.22 6.48
C VAL A 530 28.00 -7.78 6.97
N ALA A 531 28.89 -7.47 7.92
CA ALA A 531 29.10 -6.10 8.42
C ALA A 531 29.51 -5.13 7.28
N LYS A 532 30.38 -5.60 6.37
CA LYS A 532 30.78 -4.84 5.18
C LYS A 532 29.61 -4.61 4.19
N ALA A 533 28.81 -5.65 3.92
CA ALA A 533 27.65 -5.56 3.04
C ALA A 533 26.60 -4.60 3.61
N SER A 534 26.25 -4.73 4.89
CA SER A 534 25.26 -3.91 5.57
C SER A 534 25.70 -2.44 5.76
N ALA A 535 27.01 -2.18 5.86
CA ALA A 535 27.55 -0.82 5.94
C ALA A 535 27.24 0.02 4.68
N ARG A 536 27.22 -0.61 3.50
CA ARG A 536 26.89 0.04 2.22
C ARG A 536 25.42 0.45 2.14
N LEU A 537 24.55 -0.13 2.96
CA LEU A 537 23.10 0.12 2.96
C LEU A 537 22.69 1.26 3.92
N ARG A 538 23.64 1.89 4.60
CA ARG A 538 23.41 2.98 5.58
C ARG A 538 22.92 4.30 4.96
N THR A 539 22.91 4.43 3.66
CA THR A 539 22.40 5.65 3.04
C THR A 539 20.89 5.71 3.23
N GLY A 540 20.40 6.67 4.02
CA GLY A 540 18.98 6.87 4.33
C GLY A 540 18.09 7.10 3.10
N THR A 541 18.68 7.17 1.90
CA THR A 541 18.00 7.29 0.60
C THR A 541 17.04 6.13 0.34
N ARG A 542 17.41 4.88 0.63
CA ARG A 542 16.53 3.71 0.44
C ARG A 542 15.30 3.73 1.33
N ALA A 543 15.47 4.08 2.60
CA ALA A 543 14.35 4.21 3.53
C ALA A 543 13.39 5.35 3.11
N ILE A 544 13.94 6.48 2.67
CA ILE A 544 13.17 7.61 2.15
C ILE A 544 12.42 7.23 0.88
N ALA A 545 13.09 6.51 -0.03
CA ALA A 545 12.52 6.05 -1.29
C ALA A 545 11.41 5.01 -1.10
N SER A 546 11.64 3.98 -0.28
CA SER A 546 10.63 2.99 0.05
C SER A 546 9.38 3.64 0.65
N ARG A 547 9.58 4.59 1.57
CA ARG A 547 8.49 5.39 2.14
C ARG A 547 7.75 6.22 1.09
N PHE A 548 8.47 6.89 0.18
CA PHE A 548 7.86 7.66 -0.89
C PHE A 548 7.01 6.76 -1.80
N VAL A 549 7.53 5.59 -2.19
CA VAL A 549 6.79 4.62 -2.99
C VAL A 549 5.56 4.11 -2.25
N GLN A 550 5.69 3.68 -1.00
CA GLN A 550 4.59 3.11 -0.23
C GLN A 550 3.51 4.15 0.15
N HIS A 551 3.90 5.35 0.56
CA HIS A 551 2.94 6.35 1.04
C HIS A 551 2.46 7.35 -0.02
N THR A 552 3.21 7.52 -1.12
CA THR A 552 2.82 8.47 -2.16
C THR A 552 2.40 7.74 -3.43
N VAL A 553 3.31 6.98 -4.02
CA VAL A 553 3.06 6.32 -5.32
C VAL A 553 1.98 5.25 -5.19
N ALA A 554 2.05 4.37 -4.19
CA ALA A 554 1.08 3.30 -4.01
C ALA A 554 -0.34 3.83 -3.68
N ASN A 555 -0.45 4.96 -2.95
CA ASN A 555 -1.75 5.60 -2.72
C ASN A 555 -2.38 6.21 -3.98
N LEU A 556 -1.58 6.49 -5.00
CA LEU A 556 -2.03 6.99 -6.30
C LEU A 556 -2.40 5.85 -7.27
N MET A 557 -2.00 4.61 -6.98
CA MET A 557 -2.31 3.46 -7.84
C MET A 557 -3.79 3.07 -7.73
N PRO A 558 -4.44 2.68 -8.85
CA PRO A 558 -5.72 2.00 -8.80
C PRO A 558 -5.61 0.69 -7.98
N PRO A 559 -6.67 0.28 -7.25
CA PRO A 559 -6.60 -0.90 -6.38
C PRO A 559 -6.13 -2.19 -7.06
N TRP A 560 -6.56 -2.42 -8.30
CA TRP A 560 -6.15 -3.59 -9.09
C TRP A 560 -4.67 -3.58 -9.42
N PHE A 561 -4.11 -2.39 -9.75
CA PHE A 561 -2.68 -2.25 -10.04
C PHE A 561 -1.85 -2.34 -8.77
N HIS A 562 -2.31 -1.73 -7.66
CA HIS A 562 -1.66 -1.87 -6.36
C HIS A 562 -1.61 -3.34 -5.92
N SER A 563 -2.69 -4.12 -6.11
CA SER A 563 -2.71 -5.56 -5.82
C SER A 563 -1.70 -6.34 -6.66
N TRP A 564 -1.64 -6.08 -7.97
CA TRP A 564 -0.66 -6.69 -8.85
C TRP A 564 0.77 -6.30 -8.45
N PHE A 565 1.02 -5.02 -8.23
CA PHE A 565 2.32 -4.50 -7.80
C PHE A 565 2.79 -5.15 -6.48
N ALA A 566 1.95 -5.13 -5.44
CA ALA A 566 2.28 -5.70 -4.14
C ALA A 566 2.70 -7.18 -4.24
N ARG A 567 1.94 -7.99 -4.97
CA ARG A 567 2.26 -9.41 -5.19
C ARG A 567 3.50 -9.63 -6.04
N THR A 568 3.84 -8.67 -6.90
CA THR A 568 5.01 -8.77 -7.77
C THR A 568 6.29 -8.43 -7.01
N VAL A 569 6.25 -7.45 -6.07
CA VAL A 569 7.46 -6.94 -5.39
C VAL A 569 7.72 -7.55 -4.01
N TYR A 570 6.89 -8.48 -3.53
CA TYR A 570 7.03 -9.04 -2.18
C TYR A 570 7.03 -10.58 -2.20
N GLY A 571 8.00 -11.16 -1.49
CA GLY A 571 8.11 -12.61 -1.29
C GLY A 571 9.36 -13.23 -1.89
N GLY A 572 9.35 -14.56 -2.03
CA GLY A 572 10.50 -15.39 -2.39
C GLY A 572 11.17 -15.09 -3.74
N ARG A 573 10.55 -14.25 -4.59
CA ARG A 573 11.18 -13.75 -5.83
C ARG A 573 12.18 -12.62 -5.59
N PHE A 574 12.12 -11.97 -4.41
CA PHE A 574 12.94 -10.80 -4.09
C PHE A 574 13.87 -11.02 -2.90
N PHE A 575 13.54 -11.96 -2.02
CA PHE A 575 14.37 -12.31 -0.87
C PHE A 575 14.09 -13.74 -0.41
N ASN A 576 15.05 -14.32 0.29
CA ASN A 576 14.97 -15.70 0.75
C ASN A 576 14.34 -15.84 2.13
N GLY A 577 14.36 -14.81 2.95
CA GLY A 577 13.81 -14.78 4.30
C GLY A 577 13.82 -13.38 4.89
N THR A 578 13.17 -13.21 6.03
CA THR A 578 13.11 -11.94 6.75
C THR A 578 13.86 -12.05 8.07
N VAL A 579 14.68 -11.03 8.37
CA VAL A 579 15.39 -10.89 9.65
C VAL A 579 15.07 -9.52 10.23
N SER A 580 14.29 -9.48 11.30
CA SER A 580 13.78 -8.25 11.93
C SER A 580 14.40 -8.06 13.31
N ASN A 581 14.97 -6.88 13.54
CA ASN A 581 15.46 -6.47 14.85
C ASN A 581 14.70 -5.23 15.31
N MET A 582 13.85 -5.41 16.33
CA MET A 582 12.99 -4.37 16.86
C MET A 582 13.52 -3.86 18.20
N PRO A 583 13.81 -2.55 18.33
CA PRO A 583 14.10 -1.96 19.62
C PRO A 583 12.82 -1.97 20.49
N GLY A 584 12.94 -2.39 21.72
CA GLY A 584 11.87 -2.37 22.71
C GLY A 584 12.14 -1.37 23.84
N ALA A 585 11.22 -1.25 24.78
CA ALA A 585 11.38 -0.43 25.97
C ALA A 585 12.39 -1.06 26.95
N THR A 586 13.31 -0.27 27.48
CA THR A 586 14.44 -0.79 28.26
C THR A 586 14.26 -0.74 29.78
N TRP A 587 13.21 -0.11 30.31
CA TRP A 587 13.25 0.33 31.71
C TRP A 587 11.92 0.38 32.47
N GLN A 588 10.88 -0.34 32.02
CA GLN A 588 9.59 -0.31 32.73
C GLN A 588 9.08 -1.70 33.13
N VAL A 589 8.60 -1.80 34.35
CA VAL A 589 7.82 -2.95 34.81
C VAL A 589 6.42 -2.82 34.22
N VAL A 590 6.03 -3.81 33.45
CA VAL A 590 4.71 -3.90 32.80
C VAL A 590 3.99 -5.09 33.38
N ALA A 591 2.72 -4.95 33.71
CA ALA A 591 1.90 -6.02 34.23
C ALA A 591 0.57 -6.15 33.48
N PHE A 592 0.00 -7.32 33.52
CA PHE A 592 -1.35 -7.60 33.05
C PHE A 592 -2.25 -7.90 34.25
N GLY A 593 -2.82 -6.86 34.87
CA GLY A 593 -3.43 -6.96 36.18
C GLY A 593 -2.36 -7.28 37.22
N ASP A 594 -2.60 -8.32 38.00
CA ASP A 594 -1.68 -8.78 39.07
C ASP A 594 -0.51 -9.63 38.57
N PHE A 595 -0.38 -9.80 37.25
CA PHE A 595 0.60 -10.68 36.59
C PHE A 595 1.72 -9.85 35.93
N PRO A 596 2.92 -9.75 36.57
CA PRO A 596 4.06 -9.08 35.95
C PRO A 596 4.50 -9.76 34.64
N LEU A 597 4.91 -8.98 33.65
CA LEU A 597 5.51 -9.49 32.46
C LEU A 597 6.94 -9.96 32.74
N ARG A 598 7.26 -11.22 32.43
CA ARG A 598 8.62 -11.78 32.52
C ARG A 598 9.43 -11.45 31.26
N THR A 599 8.87 -11.77 30.10
CA THR A 599 9.52 -11.53 28.81
C THR A 599 8.47 -11.48 27.70
N ALA A 600 8.85 -10.89 26.55
CA ALA A 600 8.02 -10.84 25.36
C ALA A 600 8.85 -11.25 24.13
N PHE A 601 8.27 -12.08 23.30
CA PHE A 601 8.85 -12.57 22.04
C PHE A 601 8.01 -12.08 20.86
N PRO A 602 8.63 -11.60 19.76
CA PRO A 602 7.88 -11.14 18.62
C PRO A 602 7.34 -12.31 17.79
N ILE A 603 6.12 -12.18 17.28
CA ILE A 603 5.56 -13.07 16.25
C ILE A 603 5.52 -12.27 14.95
N ILE A 604 6.25 -12.76 13.94
CA ILE A 604 6.43 -12.08 12.66
C ILE A 604 5.96 -13.03 11.55
N PRO A 605 5.23 -12.54 10.52
CA PRO A 605 4.76 -13.39 9.44
C PRO A 605 5.88 -13.84 8.52
N ILE A 606 5.78 -15.06 8.01
CA ILE A 606 6.59 -15.53 6.88
C ILE A 606 6.03 -14.92 5.60
N ALA A 607 6.88 -14.28 4.80
CA ALA A 607 6.47 -13.72 3.53
C ALA A 607 6.14 -14.82 2.50
N PRO A 608 5.20 -14.58 1.55
CA PRO A 608 4.84 -15.58 0.55
C PRO A 608 6.05 -16.11 -0.23
N GLY A 609 6.20 -17.43 -0.28
CA GLY A 609 7.30 -18.09 -0.99
C GLY A 609 8.68 -17.97 -0.33
N THR A 610 8.74 -17.53 0.93
CA THR A 610 9.96 -17.60 1.76
C THR A 610 9.80 -18.67 2.85
N PRO A 611 10.87 -19.40 3.22
CA PRO A 611 10.74 -20.50 4.17
C PRO A 611 10.97 -20.14 5.63
N PHE A 612 11.42 -18.91 5.95
CA PHE A 612 11.71 -18.56 7.34
C PHE A 612 11.58 -17.06 7.63
N VAL A 613 11.38 -16.78 8.89
CA VAL A 613 11.52 -15.44 9.49
C VAL A 613 12.21 -15.56 10.83
N VAL A 614 13.12 -14.62 11.11
CA VAL A 614 13.76 -14.43 12.41
C VAL A 614 13.36 -13.06 12.94
N GLY A 615 12.88 -13.02 14.17
CA GLY A 615 12.51 -11.78 14.85
C GLY A 615 13.23 -11.62 16.16
N VAL A 616 13.60 -10.39 16.47
CA VAL A 616 14.19 -10.04 17.77
C VAL A 616 13.49 -8.82 18.33
N LEU A 617 13.23 -8.86 19.63
CA LEU A 617 12.77 -7.75 20.43
C LEU A 617 13.77 -7.53 21.58
N GLY A 618 14.36 -6.33 21.64
CA GLY A 618 15.15 -5.90 22.78
C GLY A 618 14.25 -5.39 23.88
N TRP A 619 14.09 -6.10 24.97
CA TRP A 619 13.19 -5.74 26.08
C TRP A 619 13.92 -5.89 27.41
N HIS A 620 14.00 -4.82 28.21
CA HIS A 620 14.49 -4.84 29.61
C HIS A 620 15.82 -5.60 29.78
N GLY A 621 16.81 -5.28 28.93
CA GLY A 621 18.10 -5.97 28.92
C GLY A 621 18.11 -7.34 28.23
N SER A 622 16.96 -7.88 27.86
CA SER A 622 16.85 -9.16 27.16
C SER A 622 16.89 -9.01 25.65
N PHE A 623 17.51 -9.96 24.99
CA PHE A 623 17.47 -10.18 23.55
C PHE A 623 16.51 -11.37 23.30
N SER A 624 15.24 -11.04 23.12
CA SER A 624 14.17 -12.03 22.91
C SER A 624 14.04 -12.35 21.43
N MET A 625 14.56 -13.50 21.02
CA MET A 625 14.60 -13.97 19.63
C MET A 625 13.54 -15.02 19.38
N THR A 626 12.92 -14.98 18.21
CA THR A 626 12.06 -16.03 17.68
C THR A 626 12.48 -16.43 16.28
N VAL A 627 12.20 -17.67 15.95
CA VAL A 627 12.26 -18.17 14.59
C VAL A 627 10.95 -18.86 14.24
N ALA A 628 10.43 -18.58 13.05
CA ALA A 628 9.40 -19.40 12.43
C ALA A 628 9.94 -19.92 11.09
N THR A 629 9.81 -21.21 10.85
CA THR A 629 10.29 -21.88 9.64
C THR A 629 9.17 -22.68 8.98
N ASP A 630 9.27 -22.84 7.67
CA ASP A 630 8.52 -23.86 6.95
C ASP A 630 9.17 -25.22 7.28
N PRO A 631 8.41 -26.22 7.79
CA PRO A 631 8.97 -27.52 8.14
C PRO A 631 9.65 -28.27 6.99
N ALA A 632 9.29 -27.97 5.74
CA ALA A 632 9.97 -28.52 4.57
C ALA A 632 11.38 -27.98 4.38
N PHE A 633 11.68 -26.82 4.97
CA PHE A 633 12.99 -26.16 4.92
C PHE A 633 13.84 -26.48 6.16
N VAL A 634 13.28 -26.18 7.35
CA VAL A 634 13.86 -26.54 8.65
C VAL A 634 12.73 -27.03 9.55
N ALA A 635 12.69 -28.31 9.81
CA ALA A 635 11.61 -28.94 10.58
C ALA A 635 11.70 -28.63 12.08
N ASP A 636 12.91 -28.47 12.61
CA ASP A 636 13.19 -28.25 14.02
C ASP A 636 13.65 -26.81 14.28
N ALA A 637 12.74 -25.98 14.76
CA ALA A 637 13.01 -24.59 15.10
C ALA A 637 13.87 -24.44 16.37
N ASP A 638 13.82 -25.41 17.29
CA ASP A 638 14.69 -25.42 18.49
C ASP A 638 16.13 -25.69 18.10
N ALA A 639 16.37 -26.63 17.17
CA ALA A 639 17.69 -26.88 16.62
C ALA A 639 18.24 -25.63 15.90
N PHE A 640 17.37 -24.87 15.20
CA PHE A 640 17.80 -23.61 14.55
C PHE A 640 18.36 -22.60 15.57
N LEU A 641 17.63 -22.39 16.67
CA LEU A 641 18.09 -21.49 17.73
C LEU A 641 19.31 -22.05 18.48
N GLY A 642 19.42 -23.36 18.57
CA GLY A 642 20.62 -24.03 19.10
C GLY A 642 21.87 -23.76 18.27
N GLU A 643 21.79 -23.85 16.94
CA GLU A 643 22.89 -23.53 16.04
C GLU A 643 23.24 -22.04 16.04
N PHE A 644 22.22 -21.18 16.14
CA PHE A 644 22.44 -19.74 16.32
C PHE A 644 23.26 -19.47 17.61
N ARG A 645 22.87 -20.08 18.74
CA ARG A 645 23.57 -19.94 20.02
C ARG A 645 25.03 -20.43 19.94
N LYS A 646 25.27 -21.59 19.34
CA LYS A 646 26.63 -22.11 19.12
C LYS A 646 27.47 -21.11 18.31
N THR A 647 26.90 -20.49 17.29
CA THR A 647 27.58 -19.47 16.48
C THR A 647 27.96 -18.24 17.30
N LEU A 648 27.09 -17.80 18.23
CA LEU A 648 27.46 -16.72 19.17
C LEU A 648 28.65 -17.11 20.05
N ASP A 649 28.74 -18.37 20.49
CA ASP A 649 29.87 -18.85 21.29
C ASP A 649 31.16 -18.90 20.45
N GLU A 650 31.09 -19.17 19.16
CA GLU A 650 32.20 -19.04 18.21
C GLU A 650 32.67 -17.58 18.08
N TYR A 651 31.76 -16.62 18.06
CA TYR A 651 32.11 -15.19 18.01
C TYR A 651 32.75 -14.66 19.30
N ARG A 652 32.47 -15.27 20.45
CA ARG A 652 33.08 -14.90 21.74
C ARG A 652 34.57 -15.28 21.85
N ARG A 653 34.96 -16.33 21.13
CA ARG A 653 36.37 -16.79 21.03
C ARG A 653 37.17 -15.90 20.06
#